data_b9a640734a0ee897dc81f62d907ee039
#
_entry.id   b9a640734a0ee897dc81f62d907ee039
#
_cell.length_a   1.000
_cell.length_b   1.000
_cell.length_c   1.000
_cell.angle_alpha   90.00
_cell.angle_beta   90.00
_cell.angle_gamma   90.00
#
_symmetry.space_group_name_H-M   'P 1'
#
loop_
_entity.id
_entity.type
_entity.pdbx_description
1 polymer ?
#
loop_
_entity_poly.entity_id
_entity_poly.type
_entity_poly.pdbx_seq_one_letter_code
_entity_poly.pdbx_strand_id
1 'polypeptide(L)'
;VSTKSEVKQSTGAIITVERLIKRYKDGTEALKNLTFEVQPGELYGLVGPDGAGKTTALKILAGIMEPTSGKIAVLNSRPSQARRYIGYVPQGAALYPELSVDENLRYEAGMHGVAKKDFEQLRQTYLKDMGLLQFADRLAGQLSGGMKQKLALCCALVTQPKVIFLDEPTTGLDPIARRELWQALAVLGAQGVTAVVATPFLDEAERCHRVALIYDGAVHEIGTPSELKKALGLKRLEIAIKNDRKSIKELAGLSFEHSENIVDICPFGDHLEALCKDASRGREEIAIALSKANIDVVNINETPPNLENVFITRLKSLTKKNVRNVPFEGLRESHDAHSAGVPLKAANLTKRFGKFTAVDNVNLELHHGEIFGLLGANGAGKTTTIKMLCRLLTPSSGTVTLLGDSSNNRSREIRKKIGYMSQKFTLYDNLTVRENLEFYAGIYEIPFEVRQRQINWVVDACDLEEIKNSLVKNLPLGWKQRIAFGAAVMHDPEIIFLDEPTAGVDPLARRQLWRLIREFADRGAVILVTTHYLDEAEFCNRMAFMASSRIVAQGSPQELKAMPEGELFEIKSDNNQAAFQALSEALEHWRVSIFGSNLHVILDNSKTDLEHVNSILESAGIVVESTRPIEFSLEDAFIDVVQHQGKRKASRRSILRGDDHE
;
A
#
# COMPACT_ATOMS: atom_id res chain seq x y z
N VAL A 1 38.71 -11.78 39.55
CA VAL A 1 38.86 -10.38 39.17
C VAL A 1 37.78 -10.06 38.16
N SER A 2 36.75 -9.40 38.66
CA SER A 2 35.53 -9.04 37.93
C SER A 2 35.76 -7.73 37.19
N THR A 3 35.88 -7.73 35.88
CA THR A 3 35.85 -6.53 35.07
C THR A 3 34.39 -6.16 34.78
N LYS A 4 33.85 -5.23 35.57
CA LYS A 4 32.68 -4.46 35.25
C LYS A 4 33.03 -3.57 34.04
N SER A 5 32.57 -3.95 32.84
CA SER A 5 32.56 -3.04 31.70
C SER A 5 31.39 -2.07 31.90
N GLU A 6 31.71 -0.81 32.19
CA GLU A 6 30.78 0.31 32.25
C GLU A 6 30.10 0.46 30.89
N VAL A 7 28.79 0.21 30.87
CA VAL A 7 27.92 0.62 29.79
C VAL A 7 27.79 2.14 29.89
N LYS A 8 28.41 2.89 28.98
CA LYS A 8 28.12 4.33 28.82
C LYS A 8 26.60 4.46 28.70
N GLN A 9 26.02 5.12 29.68
CA GLN A 9 24.62 5.55 29.68
C GLN A 9 24.43 6.46 28.44
N SER A 10 23.83 5.93 27.40
CA SER A 10 23.31 6.72 26.30
C SER A 10 22.00 7.38 26.76
N THR A 11 21.91 8.64 26.51
CA THR A 11 20.85 9.58 26.82
C THR A 11 19.45 9.06 26.45
N GLY A 12 18.68 8.55 27.42
CA GLY A 12 17.22 8.51 27.36
C GLY A 12 16.53 7.51 26.43
N ALA A 13 17.23 6.77 25.58
CA ALA A 13 16.61 5.82 24.64
C ALA A 13 15.92 4.64 25.36
N ILE A 14 14.68 4.34 24.96
CA ILE A 14 13.88 3.24 25.54
C ILE A 14 14.21 1.88 24.91
N ILE A 15 14.70 1.88 23.66
CA ILE A 15 15.21 0.72 22.94
C ILE A 15 16.60 1.04 22.42
N THR A 16 17.55 0.14 22.66
CA THR A 16 18.90 0.22 22.09
C THR A 16 19.27 -1.10 21.45
N VAL A 17 19.80 -1.03 20.25
CA VAL A 17 20.25 -2.17 19.44
C VAL A 17 21.66 -1.88 18.96
N GLU A 18 22.64 -2.69 19.35
CA GLU A 18 24.03 -2.53 18.98
C GLU A 18 24.55 -3.80 18.30
N ARG A 19 24.92 -3.69 17.04
CA ARG A 19 25.57 -4.75 16.23
C ARG A 19 24.81 -6.08 16.29
N LEU A 20 23.50 -6.03 16.16
CA LEU A 20 22.64 -7.21 16.23
C LEU A 20 22.85 -8.11 15.02
N ILE A 21 23.13 -9.39 15.26
CA ILE A 21 23.29 -10.41 14.24
C ILE A 21 22.33 -11.57 14.53
N LYS A 22 21.68 -12.06 13.47
CA LYS A 22 20.89 -13.29 13.52
C LYS A 22 21.19 -14.19 12.35
N ARG A 23 21.70 -15.37 12.65
CA ARG A 23 21.89 -16.46 11.69
C ARG A 23 20.99 -17.64 12.07
N TYR A 24 20.24 -18.14 11.11
CA TYR A 24 19.38 -19.30 11.27
C TYR A 24 20.18 -20.60 11.11
N LYS A 25 19.59 -21.76 11.49
CA LYS A 25 20.26 -23.07 11.43
C LYS A 25 20.56 -23.55 10.01
N ASP A 26 19.82 -23.09 9.03
CA ASP A 26 20.03 -23.34 7.61
C ASP A 26 21.17 -22.50 6.99
N GLY A 27 21.84 -21.67 7.80
CA GLY A 27 22.91 -20.78 7.37
C GLY A 27 22.46 -19.39 6.93
N THR A 28 21.15 -19.13 6.83
CA THR A 28 20.61 -17.83 6.44
C THR A 28 20.95 -16.76 7.48
N GLU A 29 21.63 -15.70 7.06
CA GLU A 29 21.99 -14.55 7.90
C GLU A 29 20.94 -13.45 7.70
N ALA A 30 19.92 -13.46 8.56
CA ALA A 30 18.79 -12.55 8.45
C ALA A 30 19.08 -11.13 8.96
N LEU A 31 20.00 -10.98 9.91
CA LEU A 31 20.46 -9.68 10.42
C LEU A 31 21.98 -9.63 10.41
N LYS A 32 22.51 -8.54 9.84
CA LYS A 32 23.94 -8.30 9.62
C LYS A 32 24.35 -6.98 10.28
N ASN A 33 24.72 -7.00 11.57
CA ASN A 33 25.21 -5.82 12.28
C ASN A 33 24.17 -4.66 12.41
N LEU A 34 22.90 -4.99 12.71
CA LEU A 34 21.84 -4.02 12.87
C LEU A 34 22.10 -3.12 14.11
N THR A 35 22.06 -1.80 13.93
CA THR A 35 22.29 -0.82 14.99
C THR A 35 21.34 0.36 14.88
N PHE A 36 20.56 0.61 15.91
CA PHE A 36 19.64 1.78 16.03
C PHE A 36 19.19 1.99 17.47
N GLU A 37 18.55 3.12 17.72
CA GLU A 37 17.93 3.47 19.00
C GLU A 37 16.56 4.12 18.80
N VAL A 38 15.65 3.94 19.77
CA VAL A 38 14.30 4.51 19.75
C VAL A 38 14.06 5.29 21.04
N GLN A 39 13.48 6.48 20.91
CA GLN A 39 13.18 7.36 22.04
C GLN A 39 11.82 7.04 22.68
N PRO A 40 11.58 7.40 23.95
CA PRO A 40 10.26 7.24 24.59
C PRO A 40 9.17 8.01 23.84
N GLY A 41 7.99 7.37 23.63
CA GLY A 41 6.85 7.95 22.92
C GLY A 41 7.05 8.08 21.41
N GLU A 42 8.16 7.59 20.87
CA GLU A 42 8.45 7.66 19.44
C GLU A 42 7.66 6.61 18.65
N LEU A 43 7.10 7.03 17.53
CA LEU A 43 6.61 6.13 16.48
C LEU A 43 7.74 5.92 15.48
N TYR A 44 8.39 4.76 15.53
CA TYR A 44 9.60 4.44 14.79
C TYR A 44 9.34 3.41 13.69
N GLY A 45 9.75 3.72 12.45
CA GLY A 45 9.57 2.84 11.29
C GLY A 45 10.82 1.98 11.01
N LEU A 46 10.67 0.66 10.94
CA LEU A 46 11.63 -0.25 10.32
C LEU A 46 11.18 -0.53 8.89
N VAL A 47 11.79 0.12 7.91
CA VAL A 47 11.29 0.18 6.54
C VAL A 47 12.24 -0.55 5.61
N GLY A 48 11.70 -1.44 4.79
CA GLY A 48 12.52 -2.21 3.84
C GLY A 48 11.76 -3.31 3.14
N PRO A 49 12.37 -3.93 2.12
CA PRO A 49 11.73 -4.97 1.31
C PRO A 49 11.48 -6.26 2.11
N ASP A 50 10.76 -7.19 1.50
CA ASP A 50 10.59 -8.52 2.03
C ASP A 50 11.94 -9.24 2.12
N GLY A 51 12.14 -9.95 3.23
CA GLY A 51 13.43 -10.60 3.50
C GLY A 51 14.52 -9.68 4.06
N ALA A 52 14.29 -8.36 4.20
CA ALA A 52 15.26 -7.43 4.79
C ALA A 52 15.57 -7.68 6.27
N GLY A 53 14.84 -8.57 6.94
CA GLY A 53 15.06 -8.92 8.35
C GLY A 53 14.14 -8.21 9.35
N LYS A 54 13.15 -7.42 8.90
CA LYS A 54 12.21 -6.66 9.75
C LYS A 54 11.54 -7.52 10.82
N THR A 55 10.83 -8.57 10.41
CA THR A 55 10.14 -9.52 11.30
C THR A 55 11.11 -10.19 12.28
N THR A 56 12.32 -10.55 11.81
CA THR A 56 13.35 -11.15 12.66
C THR A 56 13.80 -10.18 13.76
N ALA A 57 14.02 -8.91 13.40
CA ALA A 57 14.37 -7.85 14.35
C ALA A 57 13.26 -7.67 15.39
N LEU A 58 11.99 -7.53 14.97
CA LEU A 58 10.86 -7.37 15.88
C LEU A 58 10.69 -8.55 16.85
N LYS A 59 10.81 -9.79 16.35
CA LYS A 59 10.73 -11.00 17.22
C LYS A 59 11.84 -11.04 18.27
N ILE A 60 13.03 -10.56 17.94
CA ILE A 60 14.13 -10.48 18.90
C ILE A 60 13.86 -9.36 19.93
N LEU A 61 13.41 -8.17 19.49
CA LEU A 61 13.04 -7.06 20.35
C LEU A 61 11.86 -7.37 21.27
N ALA A 62 10.89 -8.15 20.80
CA ALA A 62 9.79 -8.65 21.62
C ALA A 62 10.20 -9.78 22.58
N GLY A 63 11.46 -10.22 22.55
CA GLY A 63 11.96 -11.31 23.37
C GLY A 63 11.42 -12.68 23.01
N ILE A 64 10.87 -12.86 21.81
CA ILE A 64 10.34 -14.13 21.29
C ILE A 64 11.48 -15.01 20.75
N MET A 65 12.54 -14.36 20.24
CA MET A 65 13.68 -15.00 19.60
C MET A 65 14.98 -14.47 20.18
N GLU A 66 15.96 -15.36 20.41
CA GLU A 66 17.29 -14.96 20.84
C GLU A 66 18.16 -14.55 19.65
N PRO A 67 18.99 -13.50 19.77
CA PRO A 67 19.97 -13.15 18.75
C PRO A 67 21.13 -14.16 18.68
N THR A 68 21.90 -14.15 17.59
CA THR A 68 23.16 -14.91 17.52
C THR A 68 24.27 -14.14 18.24
N SER A 69 24.32 -12.83 18.06
CA SER A 69 25.24 -11.93 18.77
C SER A 69 24.73 -10.48 18.73
N GLY A 70 25.38 -9.58 19.46
CA GLY A 70 25.00 -8.18 19.62
C GLY A 70 24.42 -7.87 20.99
N LYS A 71 24.15 -6.58 21.25
CA LYS A 71 23.54 -6.12 22.50
C LYS A 71 22.19 -5.51 22.22
N ILE A 72 21.23 -5.81 23.09
CA ILE A 72 19.87 -5.30 22.98
C ILE A 72 19.37 -4.94 24.36
N ALA A 73 18.75 -3.78 24.49
CA ALA A 73 17.97 -3.43 25.66
C ALA A 73 16.61 -2.85 25.23
N VAL A 74 15.56 -3.27 25.89
CA VAL A 74 14.20 -2.72 25.81
C VAL A 74 13.80 -2.37 27.24
N LEU A 75 13.39 -1.12 27.48
CA LEU A 75 13.10 -0.62 28.82
C LEU A 75 14.31 -0.82 29.77
N ASN A 76 15.52 -0.57 29.28
CA ASN A 76 16.79 -0.77 30.01
C ASN A 76 17.02 -2.21 30.52
N SER A 77 16.35 -3.20 29.93
CA SER A 77 16.43 -4.61 30.32
C SER A 77 16.60 -5.50 29.10
N ARG A 78 16.98 -6.76 29.29
CA ARG A 78 16.91 -7.76 28.20
C ARG A 78 15.46 -7.92 27.76
N PRO A 79 15.16 -8.06 26.45
CA PRO A 79 13.79 -8.19 25.97
C PRO A 79 12.97 -9.28 26.67
N SER A 80 13.59 -10.42 26.99
CA SER A 80 12.95 -11.53 27.71
C SER A 80 12.47 -11.16 29.12
N GLN A 81 13.13 -10.20 29.79
CA GLN A 81 12.77 -9.69 31.11
C GLN A 81 11.70 -8.59 31.05
N ALA A 82 11.67 -7.85 29.93
CA ALA A 82 10.75 -6.75 29.71
C ALA A 82 9.37 -7.18 29.13
N ARG A 83 9.17 -8.45 28.77
CA ARG A 83 7.96 -8.97 28.08
C ARG A 83 6.64 -8.48 28.65
N ARG A 84 6.53 -8.34 29.96
CA ARG A 84 5.31 -7.87 30.63
C ARG A 84 4.86 -6.47 30.17
N TYR A 85 5.81 -5.65 29.69
CA TYR A 85 5.59 -4.27 29.27
C TYR A 85 5.69 -4.10 27.76
N ILE A 86 5.74 -5.22 27.02
CA ILE A 86 5.87 -5.27 25.57
C ILE A 86 4.59 -5.83 24.96
N GLY A 87 3.97 -5.11 24.04
CA GLY A 87 2.94 -5.62 23.14
C GLY A 87 3.59 -6.06 21.82
N TYR A 88 3.10 -7.15 21.22
CA TYR A 88 3.54 -7.59 19.89
C TYR A 88 2.34 -7.99 19.03
N VAL A 89 2.22 -7.34 17.87
CA VAL A 89 1.22 -7.68 16.85
C VAL A 89 1.96 -8.28 15.64
N PRO A 90 1.84 -9.58 15.38
CA PRO A 90 2.50 -10.23 14.25
C PRO A 90 1.81 -9.91 12.92
N GLN A 91 2.48 -10.17 11.79
CA GLN A 91 2.00 -9.95 10.42
C GLN A 91 0.63 -10.59 10.14
N GLY A 92 0.32 -11.74 10.72
CA GLY A 92 -1.03 -12.31 10.73
C GLY A 92 -1.68 -12.08 12.08
N ALA A 93 -2.87 -11.52 12.13
CA ALA A 93 -3.58 -11.31 13.38
C ALA A 93 -3.65 -12.64 14.19
N ALA A 94 -2.87 -12.72 15.27
CA ALA A 94 -2.86 -13.88 16.16
C ALA A 94 -4.10 -13.85 17.06
N LEU A 95 -5.24 -14.19 16.49
CA LEU A 95 -6.54 -14.23 17.16
C LEU A 95 -7.06 -15.66 17.16
N TYR A 96 -7.89 -15.96 18.13
CA TYR A 96 -8.66 -17.21 18.19
C TYR A 96 -9.96 -17.03 17.40
N PRO A 97 -10.08 -17.61 16.19
CA PRO A 97 -11.21 -17.35 15.30
C PRO A 97 -12.55 -17.82 15.85
N GLU A 98 -12.52 -18.81 16.74
CA GLU A 98 -13.69 -19.40 17.41
C GLU A 98 -14.17 -18.60 18.63
N LEU A 99 -13.35 -17.67 19.12
CA LEU A 99 -13.72 -16.76 20.21
C LEU A 99 -14.31 -15.46 19.65
N SER A 100 -15.21 -14.86 20.41
CA SER A 100 -15.73 -13.52 20.09
C SER A 100 -14.67 -12.43 20.26
N VAL A 101 -14.97 -11.21 19.83
CA VAL A 101 -14.13 -10.03 20.04
C VAL A 101 -13.82 -9.86 21.54
N ASP A 102 -14.87 -9.93 22.37
CA ASP A 102 -14.75 -9.79 23.83
C ASP A 102 -13.92 -10.93 24.48
N GLU A 103 -14.16 -12.16 24.05
CA GLU A 103 -13.45 -13.32 24.57
C GLU A 103 -11.96 -13.31 24.19
N ASN A 104 -11.59 -12.89 22.97
CA ASN A 104 -10.19 -12.71 22.59
C ASN A 104 -9.50 -11.69 23.50
N LEU A 105 -10.14 -10.54 23.73
CA LEU A 105 -9.61 -9.49 24.58
C LEU A 105 -9.45 -9.95 26.05
N ARG A 106 -10.47 -10.66 26.56
CA ARG A 106 -10.48 -11.21 27.92
C ARG A 106 -9.40 -12.30 28.12
N TYR A 107 -9.19 -13.10 27.08
CA TYR A 107 -8.14 -14.13 27.09
C TYR A 107 -6.75 -13.50 27.23
N GLU A 108 -6.43 -12.50 26.41
CA GLU A 108 -5.14 -11.81 26.47
C GLU A 108 -4.94 -11.05 27.79
N ALA A 109 -5.96 -10.36 28.26
CA ALA A 109 -5.92 -9.68 29.57
C ALA A 109 -5.66 -10.69 30.71
N GLY A 110 -6.30 -11.86 30.66
CA GLY A 110 -6.12 -12.94 31.64
C GLY A 110 -4.71 -13.51 31.62
N MET A 111 -4.14 -13.77 30.44
CA MET A 111 -2.78 -14.29 30.30
C MET A 111 -1.72 -13.34 30.85
N HIS A 112 -1.96 -12.03 30.82
CA HIS A 112 -1.06 -10.99 31.31
C HIS A 112 -1.39 -10.52 32.75
N GLY A 113 -2.41 -11.11 33.39
CA GLY A 113 -2.78 -10.82 34.77
C GLY A 113 -3.39 -9.43 35.00
N VAL A 114 -4.10 -8.91 34.00
CA VAL A 114 -4.87 -7.66 34.13
C VAL A 114 -6.00 -7.85 35.15
N ALA A 115 -6.10 -6.95 36.12
CA ALA A 115 -7.14 -7.04 37.15
C ALA A 115 -8.55 -6.85 36.54
N LYS A 116 -9.53 -7.64 37.01
CA LYS A 116 -10.91 -7.59 36.46
C LYS A 116 -11.52 -6.17 36.44
N LYS A 117 -11.22 -5.37 37.45
CA LYS A 117 -11.71 -3.99 37.55
C LYS A 117 -11.14 -3.12 36.43
N ASP A 118 -9.85 -3.24 36.15
CA ASP A 118 -9.18 -2.45 35.12
C ASP A 118 -9.56 -2.94 33.70
N PHE A 119 -9.76 -4.27 33.56
CA PHE A 119 -10.15 -4.88 32.30
C PHE A 119 -11.43 -4.28 31.71
N GLU A 120 -12.48 -4.09 32.50
CA GLU A 120 -13.76 -3.59 31.97
C GLU A 120 -13.64 -2.15 31.44
N GLN A 121 -12.85 -1.32 32.10
CA GLN A 121 -12.56 0.03 31.65
C GLN A 121 -11.74 0.02 30.35
N LEU A 122 -10.63 -0.75 30.32
CA LEU A 122 -9.75 -0.87 29.16
C LEU A 122 -10.49 -1.45 27.95
N ARG A 123 -11.28 -2.48 28.18
CA ARG A 123 -12.14 -3.12 27.18
C ARG A 123 -13.05 -2.10 26.51
N GLN A 124 -13.77 -1.33 27.31
CA GLN A 124 -14.72 -0.34 26.81
C GLN A 124 -14.01 0.76 26.02
N THR A 125 -12.88 1.26 26.53
CA THR A 125 -12.07 2.28 25.86
C THR A 125 -11.56 1.77 24.52
N TYR A 126 -10.80 0.67 24.49
CA TYR A 126 -10.16 0.22 23.26
C TYR A 126 -11.15 -0.27 22.21
N LEU A 127 -12.21 -0.98 22.61
CA LEU A 127 -13.23 -1.41 21.65
C LEU A 127 -14.02 -0.23 21.07
N LYS A 128 -14.26 0.82 21.86
CA LYS A 128 -14.92 2.06 21.38
C LYS A 128 -14.01 2.81 20.41
N ASP A 129 -12.75 3.05 20.78
CA ASP A 129 -11.79 3.81 19.98
C ASP A 129 -11.48 3.13 18.63
N MET A 130 -11.51 1.78 18.61
CA MET A 130 -11.34 1.00 17.38
C MET A 130 -12.66 0.72 16.63
N GLY A 131 -13.80 1.21 17.11
CA GLY A 131 -15.12 0.99 16.49
C GLY A 131 -15.58 -0.47 16.53
N LEU A 132 -15.08 -1.27 17.48
CA LEU A 132 -15.40 -2.70 17.62
C LEU A 132 -16.47 -2.99 18.68
N LEU A 133 -16.86 -2.03 19.49
CA LEU A 133 -17.76 -2.25 20.63
C LEU A 133 -19.11 -2.88 20.22
N GLN A 134 -19.68 -2.46 19.10
CA GLN A 134 -20.93 -3.02 18.57
C GLN A 134 -20.80 -4.47 18.03
N PHE A 135 -19.58 -4.97 17.92
CA PHE A 135 -19.25 -6.31 17.43
C PHE A 135 -18.67 -7.20 18.55
N ALA A 136 -18.80 -6.79 19.82
CA ALA A 136 -18.18 -7.47 20.97
C ALA A 136 -18.49 -8.97 21.02
N ASP A 137 -19.73 -9.37 20.72
CA ASP A 137 -20.19 -10.76 20.74
C ASP A 137 -19.94 -11.51 19.42
N ARG A 138 -19.37 -10.85 18.40
CA ARG A 138 -19.12 -11.47 17.08
C ARG A 138 -17.85 -12.30 17.12
N LEU A 139 -17.89 -13.51 16.55
CA LEU A 139 -16.70 -14.36 16.45
C LEU A 139 -15.60 -13.68 15.61
N ALA A 140 -14.36 -13.75 16.08
CA ALA A 140 -13.20 -13.18 15.39
C ALA A 140 -13.04 -13.76 13.97
N GLY A 141 -13.38 -15.03 13.74
CA GLY A 141 -13.39 -15.65 12.43
C GLY A 141 -14.29 -14.96 11.40
N GLN A 142 -15.36 -14.31 11.86
CA GLN A 142 -16.37 -13.63 11.03
C GLN A 142 -16.06 -12.14 10.78
N LEU A 143 -14.99 -11.61 11.36
CA LEU A 143 -14.55 -10.22 11.17
C LEU A 143 -13.87 -10.04 9.81
N SER A 144 -13.95 -8.82 9.27
CA SER A 144 -13.13 -8.41 8.12
C SER A 144 -11.64 -8.38 8.50
N GLY A 145 -10.75 -8.37 7.50
CA GLY A 145 -9.29 -8.26 7.74
C GLY A 145 -8.94 -7.04 8.60
N GLY A 146 -9.50 -5.87 8.29
CA GLY A 146 -9.29 -4.64 9.05
C GLY A 146 -9.80 -4.74 10.49
N MET A 147 -10.97 -5.33 10.69
CA MET A 147 -11.49 -5.55 12.05
C MET A 147 -10.62 -6.53 12.85
N LYS A 148 -10.06 -7.56 12.21
CA LYS A 148 -9.13 -8.50 12.86
C LYS A 148 -7.85 -7.79 13.31
N GLN A 149 -7.27 -6.93 12.47
CA GLN A 149 -6.09 -6.16 12.84
C GLN A 149 -6.36 -5.18 13.98
N LYS A 150 -7.49 -4.47 13.94
CA LYS A 150 -7.92 -3.61 15.05
C LYS A 150 -8.11 -4.40 16.35
N LEU A 151 -8.70 -5.60 16.28
CA LEU A 151 -8.84 -6.47 17.45
C LEU A 151 -7.47 -6.94 17.96
N ALA A 152 -6.55 -7.34 17.08
CA ALA A 152 -5.19 -7.73 17.47
C ALA A 152 -4.44 -6.58 18.17
N LEU A 153 -4.64 -5.34 17.69
CA LEU A 153 -4.12 -4.16 18.37
C LEU A 153 -4.77 -3.96 19.75
N CYS A 154 -6.10 -4.08 19.87
CA CYS A 154 -6.78 -4.02 21.17
C CYS A 154 -6.25 -5.09 22.14
N CYS A 155 -6.03 -6.32 21.67
CA CYS A 155 -5.46 -7.40 22.46
C CYS A 155 -4.04 -7.09 22.97
N ALA A 156 -3.20 -6.47 22.12
CA ALA A 156 -1.89 -6.03 22.55
C ALA A 156 -1.95 -4.86 23.55
N LEU A 157 -2.91 -3.94 23.40
CA LEU A 157 -3.06 -2.75 24.22
C LEU A 157 -3.71 -3.01 25.58
N VAL A 158 -4.59 -4.00 25.70
CA VAL A 158 -5.27 -4.33 26.95
C VAL A 158 -4.30 -4.69 28.08
N THR A 159 -3.07 -5.11 27.72
CA THR A 159 -1.97 -5.39 28.64
C THR A 159 -1.25 -4.14 29.14
N GLN A 160 -1.64 -2.93 28.67
CA GLN A 160 -1.02 -1.65 28.98
C GLN A 160 0.50 -1.63 28.73
N PRO A 161 0.97 -1.96 27.52
CA PRO A 161 2.39 -2.02 27.21
C PRO A 161 3.01 -0.61 27.21
N LYS A 162 4.29 -0.51 27.56
CA LYS A 162 5.09 0.71 27.39
C LYS A 162 5.71 0.80 25.99
N VAL A 163 5.93 -0.36 25.37
CA VAL A 163 6.46 -0.51 24.01
C VAL A 163 5.60 -1.49 23.24
N ILE A 164 5.23 -1.14 22.01
CA ILE A 164 4.50 -2.02 21.11
C ILE A 164 5.29 -2.24 19.82
N PHE A 165 5.40 -3.50 19.40
CA PHE A 165 5.98 -3.90 18.13
C PHE A 165 4.89 -4.36 17.18
N LEU A 166 4.85 -3.82 15.97
CA LEU A 166 3.83 -4.05 14.98
C LEU A 166 4.49 -4.53 13.67
N ASP A 167 4.21 -5.75 13.29
CA ASP A 167 4.80 -6.39 12.12
C ASP A 167 3.82 -6.33 10.94
N GLU A 168 4.01 -5.40 10.03
CA GLU A 168 3.16 -5.11 8.88
C GLU A 168 1.66 -5.00 9.25
N PRO A 169 1.28 -4.12 10.18
CA PRO A 169 -0.06 -4.10 10.76
C PRO A 169 -1.16 -3.71 9.77
N THR A 170 -0.81 -3.15 8.62
CA THR A 170 -1.74 -2.62 7.62
C THR A 170 -1.84 -3.50 6.37
N THR A 171 -1.05 -4.56 6.27
CA THR A 171 -1.09 -5.46 5.11
C THR A 171 -2.49 -6.05 4.94
N GLY A 172 -3.09 -5.85 3.74
CA GLY A 172 -4.45 -6.29 3.41
C GLY A 172 -5.58 -5.43 3.99
N LEU A 173 -5.26 -4.26 4.57
CA LEU A 173 -6.27 -3.28 4.97
C LEU A 173 -6.65 -2.39 3.78
N ASP A 174 -7.93 -2.01 3.74
CA ASP A 174 -8.38 -0.96 2.83
C ASP A 174 -7.96 0.44 3.32
N PRO A 175 -8.02 1.48 2.46
CA PRO A 175 -7.52 2.81 2.81
C PRO A 175 -8.16 3.41 4.06
N ILE A 176 -9.45 3.18 4.29
CA ILE A 176 -10.16 3.70 5.47
C ILE A 176 -9.64 3.02 6.74
N ALA A 177 -9.62 1.68 6.76
CA ALA A 177 -9.14 0.92 7.90
C ALA A 177 -7.65 1.20 8.20
N ARG A 178 -6.85 1.42 7.17
CA ARG A 178 -5.43 1.79 7.27
C ARG A 178 -5.27 3.16 7.93
N ARG A 179 -6.01 4.17 7.47
CA ARG A 179 -5.99 5.52 8.07
C ARG A 179 -6.41 5.48 9.55
N GLU A 180 -7.49 4.76 9.87
CA GLU A 180 -7.96 4.62 11.26
C GLU A 180 -6.92 3.94 12.18
N LEU A 181 -6.20 2.93 11.66
CA LEU A 181 -5.12 2.28 12.41
C LEU A 181 -3.98 3.25 12.70
N TRP A 182 -3.53 4.03 11.71
CA TRP A 182 -2.47 5.01 11.89
C TRP A 182 -2.87 6.14 12.83
N GLN A 183 -4.12 6.59 12.78
CA GLN A 183 -4.68 7.56 13.75
C GLN A 183 -4.63 7.00 15.17
N ALA A 184 -5.01 5.73 15.36
CA ALA A 184 -4.93 5.08 16.66
C ALA A 184 -3.48 4.99 17.17
N LEU A 185 -2.50 4.67 16.31
CA LEU A 185 -1.09 4.63 16.68
C LEU A 185 -0.57 6.03 17.07
N ALA A 186 -0.99 7.06 16.38
CA ALA A 186 -0.63 8.44 16.73
C ALA A 186 -1.18 8.85 18.11
N VAL A 187 -2.43 8.50 18.43
CA VAL A 187 -3.04 8.73 19.75
C VAL A 187 -2.27 7.99 20.85
N LEU A 188 -1.86 6.73 20.60
CA LEU A 188 -1.06 5.96 21.56
C LEU A 188 0.32 6.59 21.81
N GLY A 189 0.98 7.09 20.77
CA GLY A 189 2.22 7.87 20.91
C GLY A 189 2.05 9.08 21.83
N ALA A 190 0.92 9.82 21.69
CA ALA A 190 0.54 10.92 22.55
C ALA A 190 0.41 10.52 24.03
N GLN A 191 -0.07 9.30 24.27
CA GLN A 191 -0.20 8.73 25.61
C GLN A 191 1.14 8.20 26.17
N GLY A 192 2.25 8.38 25.45
CA GLY A 192 3.60 7.98 25.87
C GLY A 192 3.94 6.52 25.55
N VAL A 193 3.12 5.80 24.78
CA VAL A 193 3.43 4.46 24.31
C VAL A 193 4.41 4.55 23.13
N THR A 194 5.56 3.90 23.25
CA THR A 194 6.53 3.81 22.14
C THR A 194 6.12 2.72 21.16
N ALA A 195 6.06 3.03 19.89
CA ALA A 195 5.68 2.07 18.85
C ALA A 195 6.80 1.87 17.81
N VAL A 196 7.12 0.63 17.50
CA VAL A 196 8.02 0.26 16.40
C VAL A 196 7.23 -0.50 15.36
N VAL A 197 7.12 0.06 14.16
CA VAL A 197 6.35 -0.50 13.05
C VAL A 197 7.30 -1.01 11.97
N ALA A 198 7.25 -2.30 11.68
CA ALA A 198 7.89 -2.86 10.50
C ALA A 198 6.91 -2.77 9.31
N THR A 199 7.34 -2.16 8.22
CA THR A 199 6.51 -2.01 7.01
C THR A 199 7.37 -2.01 5.74
N PRO A 200 6.90 -2.61 4.63
CA PRO A 200 7.50 -2.41 3.32
C PRO A 200 6.96 -1.14 2.64
N PHE A 201 5.95 -0.47 3.19
CA PHE A 201 5.26 0.66 2.59
C PHE A 201 5.89 1.98 2.98
N LEU A 202 6.33 2.74 1.98
CA LEU A 202 7.07 3.98 2.17
C LEU A 202 6.16 5.17 2.52
N ASP A 203 4.92 5.16 2.08
CA ASP A 203 3.88 6.10 2.47
C ASP A 203 3.52 5.98 3.96
N GLU A 204 3.60 4.77 4.53
CA GLU A 204 3.47 4.55 5.97
C GLU A 204 4.68 5.07 6.75
N ALA A 205 5.86 4.92 6.17
CA ALA A 205 7.08 5.47 6.74
C ALA A 205 7.02 7.00 6.89
N GLU A 206 6.32 7.70 5.98
CA GLU A 206 6.07 9.15 6.07
C GLU A 206 5.27 9.54 7.34
N ARG A 207 4.52 8.60 7.93
CA ARG A 207 3.74 8.81 9.17
C ARG A 207 4.55 8.58 10.45
N CYS A 208 5.76 8.05 10.34
CA CYS A 208 6.65 7.81 11.47
C CYS A 208 7.45 9.07 11.83
N HIS A 209 7.80 9.22 13.12
CA HIS A 209 8.68 10.30 13.57
C HIS A 209 10.09 10.14 13.00
N ARG A 210 10.64 8.92 13.10
CA ARG A 210 11.92 8.53 12.50
C ARG A 210 11.79 7.16 11.84
N VAL A 211 12.61 6.93 10.84
CA VAL A 211 12.66 5.65 10.13
C VAL A 211 14.09 5.15 10.01
N ALA A 212 14.25 3.83 10.05
CA ALA A 212 15.46 3.13 9.64
C ALA A 212 15.18 2.39 8.33
N LEU A 213 15.92 2.70 7.29
CA LEU A 213 15.87 1.99 6.01
C LEU A 213 16.73 0.73 6.12
N ILE A 214 16.08 -0.44 6.06
CA ILE A 214 16.71 -1.76 6.20
C ILE A 214 16.74 -2.46 4.85
N TYR A 215 17.91 -2.96 4.50
CA TYR A 215 18.11 -3.79 3.32
C TYR A 215 19.16 -4.86 3.60
N ASP A 216 18.91 -6.08 3.14
CA ASP A 216 19.83 -7.24 3.30
C ASP A 216 20.35 -7.42 4.75
N GLY A 217 19.46 -7.28 5.72
CA GLY A 217 19.77 -7.49 7.15
C GLY A 217 20.55 -6.36 7.84
N ALA A 218 20.78 -5.23 7.17
CA ALA A 218 21.52 -4.09 7.70
C ALA A 218 20.71 -2.78 7.63
N VAL A 219 20.94 -1.86 8.56
CA VAL A 219 20.45 -0.47 8.47
C VAL A 219 21.39 0.33 7.59
N HIS A 220 20.85 1.04 6.61
CA HIS A 220 21.61 1.89 5.70
C HIS A 220 21.46 3.37 6.00
N GLU A 221 20.28 3.83 6.39
CA GLU A 221 20.04 5.22 6.79
C GLU A 221 19.03 5.27 7.94
N ILE A 222 19.18 6.27 8.81
CA ILE A 222 18.25 6.60 9.88
C ILE A 222 18.03 8.10 9.88
N GLY A 223 16.78 8.53 9.97
CA GLY A 223 16.43 9.94 10.08
C GLY A 223 14.92 10.16 10.10
N THR A 224 14.51 11.40 10.24
CA THR A 224 13.12 11.79 9.98
C THR A 224 12.85 11.70 8.48
N PRO A 225 11.61 11.45 8.04
CA PRO A 225 11.26 11.47 6.62
C PRO A 225 11.77 12.72 5.88
N SER A 226 11.66 13.88 6.53
CA SER A 226 12.12 15.15 5.96
C SER A 226 13.65 15.21 5.81
N GLU A 227 14.41 14.74 6.79
CA GLU A 227 15.88 14.68 6.72
C GLU A 227 16.35 13.76 5.62
N LEU A 228 15.76 12.56 5.51
CA LEU A 228 16.11 11.58 4.47
C LEU A 228 15.83 12.13 3.06
N LYS A 229 14.69 12.79 2.87
CA LYS A 229 14.35 13.45 1.59
C LYS A 229 15.32 14.58 1.25
N LYS A 230 15.71 15.40 2.22
CA LYS A 230 16.71 16.46 2.02
C LYS A 230 18.10 15.92 1.75
N ALA A 231 18.50 14.83 2.45
CA ALA A 231 19.81 14.18 2.28
C ALA A 231 19.97 13.50 0.91
N LEU A 232 18.87 13.24 0.19
CA LEU A 232 18.91 12.73 -1.18
C LEU A 232 19.61 13.71 -2.13
N GLY A 233 19.43 15.02 -1.91
CA GLY A 233 20.05 16.08 -2.71
C GLY A 233 19.56 16.15 -4.16
N LEU A 234 18.44 15.50 -4.47
CA LEU A 234 17.82 15.50 -5.80
C LEU A 234 16.54 16.32 -5.80
N LYS A 235 16.16 16.78 -7.00
CA LYS A 235 14.91 17.43 -7.29
C LYS A 235 14.03 16.50 -8.10
N ARG A 236 12.73 16.52 -7.83
CA ARG A 236 11.73 15.77 -8.58
C ARG A 236 10.99 16.72 -9.52
N LEU A 237 10.88 16.32 -10.77
CA LEU A 237 10.11 17.01 -11.79
C LEU A 237 8.93 16.12 -12.22
N GLU A 238 7.73 16.68 -12.19
CA GLU A 238 6.53 16.08 -12.75
C GLU A 238 6.25 16.73 -14.11
N ILE A 239 6.23 15.92 -15.15
CA ILE A 239 6.10 16.36 -16.54
C ILE A 239 4.75 15.91 -17.06
N ALA A 240 3.79 16.84 -17.17
CA ALA A 240 2.53 16.61 -17.84
C ALA A 240 2.72 16.71 -19.35
N ILE A 241 2.36 15.63 -20.05
CA ILE A 241 2.42 15.58 -21.52
C ILE A 241 1.00 15.57 -22.08
N LYS A 242 0.83 16.13 -23.29
CA LYS A 242 -0.44 16.04 -23.98
C LYS A 242 -0.71 14.56 -24.28
N ASN A 243 -1.86 14.09 -23.82
CA ASN A 243 -2.20 12.66 -23.69
C ASN A 243 -2.24 11.95 -25.06
N ASP A 244 -1.06 11.75 -25.65
CA ASP A 244 -0.87 10.85 -26.79
C ASP A 244 -0.09 9.63 -26.27
N ARG A 245 -0.78 8.49 -26.22
CA ARG A 245 -0.24 7.20 -25.75
C ARG A 245 1.03 6.77 -26.49
N LYS A 246 1.20 7.19 -27.72
CA LYS A 246 2.40 6.98 -28.54
C LYS A 246 3.61 7.68 -27.94
N SER A 247 3.37 8.87 -27.38
CA SER A 247 4.40 9.70 -26.75
C SER A 247 5.04 9.07 -25.51
N ILE A 248 4.27 8.36 -24.68
CA ILE A 248 4.80 7.71 -23.47
C ILE A 248 5.69 6.52 -23.84
N LYS A 249 5.39 5.79 -24.91
CA LYS A 249 6.21 4.67 -25.41
C LYS A 249 7.55 5.17 -25.99
N GLU A 250 7.53 6.26 -26.75
CA GLU A 250 8.73 6.89 -27.29
C GLU A 250 9.62 7.45 -26.18
N LEU A 251 9.03 7.93 -25.08
CA LEU A 251 9.74 8.43 -23.90
C LEU A 251 10.45 7.33 -23.10
N ALA A 252 9.86 6.15 -22.98
CA ALA A 252 10.52 5.01 -22.35
C ALA A 252 11.78 4.58 -23.15
N GLY A 253 11.82 4.89 -24.44
CA GLY A 253 12.97 4.71 -25.31
C GLY A 253 13.99 5.86 -25.32
N LEU A 254 13.66 7.02 -24.71
CA LEU A 254 14.62 8.11 -24.56
C LEU A 254 15.65 7.71 -23.51
N SER A 255 16.84 7.36 -23.96
CA SER A 255 17.95 7.03 -23.09
C SER A 255 18.55 8.33 -22.53
N PHE A 256 18.29 8.59 -21.25
CA PHE A 256 18.99 9.59 -20.45
C PHE A 256 20.24 9.00 -19.78
N GLU A 257 20.67 7.79 -20.21
CA GLU A 257 21.84 7.08 -19.67
C GLU A 257 23.15 7.89 -19.71
N HIS A 258 23.21 8.90 -20.58
CA HIS A 258 24.37 9.80 -20.70
C HIS A 258 24.17 11.14 -20.01
N SER A 259 23.01 11.40 -19.38
CA SER A 259 22.83 12.64 -18.63
C SER A 259 23.55 12.55 -17.28
N GLU A 260 24.40 13.54 -17.00
CA GLU A 260 25.01 13.69 -15.67
C GLU A 260 24.05 14.29 -14.64
N ASN A 261 22.96 14.90 -15.09
CA ASN A 261 21.99 15.60 -14.27
C ASN A 261 20.76 14.75 -13.96
N ILE A 262 20.18 14.05 -14.94
CA ILE A 262 19.00 13.21 -14.77
C ILE A 262 19.45 11.86 -14.21
N VAL A 263 19.01 11.54 -12.99
CA VAL A 263 19.38 10.31 -12.26
C VAL A 263 18.41 9.16 -12.55
N ASP A 264 17.12 9.50 -12.69
CA ASP A 264 16.05 8.53 -12.97
C ASP A 264 14.91 9.23 -13.71
N ILE A 265 14.24 8.49 -14.58
CA ILE A 265 13.01 8.93 -15.22
C ILE A 265 12.08 7.74 -15.36
N CYS A 266 10.81 7.92 -15.02
CA CYS A 266 9.82 6.86 -15.17
C CYS A 266 8.46 7.44 -15.52
N PRO A 267 7.66 6.72 -16.33
CA PRO A 267 6.27 7.05 -16.56
C PRO A 267 5.45 6.74 -15.30
N PHE A 268 4.54 7.66 -14.97
CA PHE A 268 3.70 7.61 -13.80
C PHE A 268 2.27 8.03 -14.21
N GLY A 269 1.39 7.06 -14.40
CA GLY A 269 0.02 7.32 -14.87
C GLY A 269 -0.03 8.10 -16.18
N ASP A 270 -0.51 9.33 -16.10
CA ASP A 270 -0.70 10.27 -17.20
C ASP A 270 0.44 11.28 -17.35
N HIS A 271 1.49 11.18 -16.51
CA HIS A 271 2.65 12.07 -16.53
C HIS A 271 3.97 11.29 -16.42
N LEU A 272 5.09 12.01 -16.53
CA LEU A 272 6.42 11.47 -16.28
C LEU A 272 6.96 12.03 -14.98
N GLU A 273 7.68 11.22 -14.24
CA GLU A 273 8.43 11.63 -13.09
C GLU A 273 9.93 11.53 -13.38
N ALA A 274 10.68 12.62 -13.16
CA ALA A 274 12.12 12.63 -13.32
C ALA A 274 12.80 13.10 -12.02
N LEU A 275 13.89 12.41 -11.66
CA LEU A 275 14.78 12.82 -10.58
C LEU A 275 16.05 13.41 -11.19
N CYS A 276 16.40 14.63 -10.78
CA CYS A 276 17.57 15.35 -11.29
C CYS A 276 18.33 16.05 -10.16
N LYS A 277 19.60 16.37 -10.42
CA LYS A 277 20.45 17.10 -9.46
C LYS A 277 20.09 18.60 -9.45
N ASP A 278 19.82 19.16 -10.63
CA ASP A 278 19.40 20.53 -10.83
C ASP A 278 18.11 20.58 -11.64
N ALA A 279 17.08 21.24 -11.09
CA ALA A 279 15.75 21.30 -11.69
C ALA A 279 15.70 22.11 -12.98
N SER A 280 16.44 23.23 -13.06
CA SER A 280 16.44 24.10 -14.22
C SER A 280 17.06 23.40 -15.43
N ARG A 281 18.25 22.81 -15.22
CA ARG A 281 18.92 22.00 -16.23
C ARG A 281 18.11 20.76 -16.61
N GLY A 282 17.45 20.12 -15.62
CA GLY A 282 16.58 18.97 -15.86
C GLY A 282 15.39 19.31 -16.77
N ARG A 283 14.75 20.46 -16.54
CA ARG A 283 13.67 20.96 -17.40
C ARG A 283 14.12 21.16 -18.85
N GLU A 284 15.30 21.77 -19.05
CA GLU A 284 15.85 22.00 -20.38
C GLU A 284 16.18 20.67 -21.10
N GLU A 285 16.89 19.77 -20.45
CA GLU A 285 17.26 18.47 -21.02
C GLU A 285 16.02 17.65 -21.41
N ILE A 286 15.01 17.63 -20.54
CA ILE A 286 13.74 16.92 -20.77
C ILE A 286 12.96 17.58 -21.90
N ALA A 287 12.82 18.91 -21.90
CA ALA A 287 12.10 19.64 -22.94
C ALA A 287 12.73 19.42 -24.33
N ILE A 288 14.07 19.43 -24.43
CA ILE A 288 14.80 19.14 -25.67
C ILE A 288 14.55 17.69 -26.13
N ALA A 289 14.60 16.73 -25.22
CA ALA A 289 14.38 15.32 -25.54
C ALA A 289 12.96 15.07 -26.02
N LEU A 290 11.96 15.67 -25.36
CA LEU A 290 10.55 15.57 -25.72
C LEU A 290 10.25 16.25 -27.07
N SER A 291 10.82 17.43 -27.31
CA SER A 291 10.69 18.13 -28.60
C SER A 291 11.27 17.31 -29.76
N LYS A 292 12.43 16.64 -29.55
CA LYS A 292 13.02 15.74 -30.57
C LYS A 292 12.15 14.54 -30.88
N ALA A 293 11.38 14.08 -29.91
CA ALA A 293 10.43 12.99 -30.06
C ALA A 293 9.04 13.45 -30.56
N ASN A 294 8.86 14.72 -30.90
CA ASN A 294 7.58 15.34 -31.28
C ASN A 294 6.47 15.17 -30.22
N ILE A 295 6.83 15.30 -28.95
CA ILE A 295 5.91 15.16 -27.82
C ILE A 295 5.63 16.54 -27.25
N ASP A 296 4.35 16.94 -27.22
CA ASP A 296 3.91 18.20 -26.64
C ASP A 296 3.89 18.13 -25.11
N VAL A 297 4.69 18.99 -24.48
CA VAL A 297 4.71 19.17 -23.03
C VAL A 297 3.63 20.18 -22.64
N VAL A 298 2.78 19.80 -21.69
CA VAL A 298 1.76 20.71 -21.13
C VAL A 298 2.39 21.55 -20.01
N ASN A 299 3.10 20.91 -19.10
CA ASN A 299 3.71 21.55 -17.94
C ASN A 299 4.88 20.71 -17.37
N ILE A 300 5.84 21.37 -16.71
CA ILE A 300 6.91 20.73 -15.92
C ILE A 300 6.95 21.41 -14.56
N ASN A 301 6.46 20.72 -13.54
CA ASN A 301 6.43 21.19 -12.16
C ASN A 301 7.58 20.60 -11.35
N GLU A 302 8.16 21.40 -10.47
CA GLU A 302 9.08 20.91 -9.44
C GLU A 302 8.27 20.54 -8.20
N THR A 303 8.40 19.30 -7.75
CA THR A 303 7.77 18.77 -6.54
C THR A 303 8.83 18.22 -5.58
N PRO A 304 8.57 18.19 -4.28
CA PRO A 304 9.52 17.60 -3.35
C PRO A 304 9.64 16.08 -3.59
N PRO A 305 10.86 15.50 -3.47
CA PRO A 305 11.01 14.06 -3.53
C PRO A 305 10.26 13.37 -2.37
N ASN A 306 9.80 12.15 -2.60
CA ASN A 306 9.19 11.28 -1.59
C ASN A 306 10.18 10.25 -1.04
N LEU A 307 9.80 9.46 -0.02
CA LEU A 307 10.66 8.41 0.53
C LEU A 307 10.91 7.27 -0.45
N GLU A 308 10.02 7.05 -1.41
CA GLU A 308 10.26 6.05 -2.47
C GLU A 308 11.45 6.44 -3.34
N ASN A 309 11.56 7.73 -3.70
CA ASN A 309 12.72 8.24 -4.43
C ASN A 309 14.02 8.04 -3.65
N VAL A 310 14.00 8.27 -2.33
CA VAL A 310 15.16 8.01 -1.45
C VAL A 310 15.52 6.52 -1.49
N PHE A 311 14.55 5.67 -1.21
CA PHE A 311 14.76 4.24 -1.08
C PHE A 311 15.27 3.61 -2.38
N ILE A 312 14.63 3.90 -3.52
CA ILE A 312 15.02 3.36 -4.82
C ILE A 312 16.41 3.84 -5.22
N THR A 313 16.72 5.13 -5.03
CA THR A 313 18.04 5.68 -5.38
C THR A 313 19.14 5.02 -4.55
N ARG A 314 18.92 4.82 -3.25
CA ARG A 314 19.87 4.13 -2.37
C ARG A 314 20.02 2.66 -2.74
N LEU A 315 18.92 1.96 -3.00
CA LEU A 315 18.97 0.56 -3.44
C LEU A 315 19.72 0.39 -4.75
N LYS A 316 19.49 1.24 -5.75
CA LYS A 316 20.24 1.22 -7.03
C LYS A 316 21.73 1.37 -6.81
N SER A 317 22.16 2.17 -5.84
CA SER A 317 23.57 2.33 -5.49
C SER A 317 24.18 1.11 -4.79
N LEU A 318 23.38 0.35 -4.03
CA LEU A 318 23.79 -0.84 -3.28
C LEU A 318 23.75 -2.11 -4.14
N THR A 319 22.73 -2.24 -4.99
CA THR A 319 22.56 -3.36 -5.89
C THR A 319 23.18 -3.00 -7.24
N LYS A 320 24.35 -3.55 -7.56
CA LYS A 320 24.93 -3.47 -8.93
C LYS A 320 24.10 -4.25 -9.96
N LYS A 321 22.93 -4.76 -9.61
CA LYS A 321 22.01 -5.43 -10.53
C LYS A 321 21.35 -4.36 -11.41
N ASN A 322 21.86 -4.17 -12.60
CA ASN A 322 21.08 -3.55 -13.67
C ASN A 322 19.85 -4.41 -13.88
N VAL A 323 18.68 -3.83 -13.67
CA VAL A 323 17.42 -4.48 -14.02
C VAL A 323 17.47 -4.76 -15.51
N ARG A 324 17.60 -6.04 -15.88
CA ARG A 324 17.63 -6.45 -17.29
C ARG A 324 16.28 -6.07 -17.92
N ASN A 325 16.34 -5.21 -18.90
CA ASN A 325 15.17 -4.92 -19.72
C ASN A 325 15.10 -6.05 -20.77
N VAL A 326 14.28 -7.08 -20.51
CA VAL A 326 14.05 -8.18 -21.43
C VAL A 326 12.74 -7.91 -22.15
N PRO A 327 12.77 -7.41 -23.41
CA PRO A 327 11.56 -7.07 -24.13
C PRO A 327 10.72 -8.35 -24.37
N PHE A 328 9.42 -8.21 -24.25
CA PHE A 328 8.47 -9.30 -24.51
C PHE A 328 8.34 -9.53 -26.04
N GLU A 329 8.78 -10.69 -26.50
CA GLU A 329 8.48 -11.15 -27.85
C GLU A 329 7.08 -11.76 -27.89
N GLY A 330 6.09 -10.95 -28.23
CA GLY A 330 4.69 -11.38 -28.27
C GLY A 330 4.40 -12.53 -29.22
N LEU A 331 3.31 -13.22 -28.95
CA LEU A 331 2.76 -14.28 -29.81
C LEU A 331 1.78 -13.74 -30.86
N ARG A 332 1.31 -12.53 -30.67
CA ARG A 332 0.38 -11.80 -31.56
C ARG A 332 1.06 -10.53 -32.11
N GLU A 333 0.55 -10.07 -33.26
CA GLU A 333 0.86 -8.75 -33.75
C GLU A 333 0.32 -7.70 -32.76
N SER A 334 1.09 -6.65 -32.45
CA SER A 334 0.63 -5.57 -31.58
C SER A 334 -0.60 -4.91 -32.22
N HIS A 335 -1.70 -4.85 -31.49
CA HIS A 335 -2.83 -4.05 -31.92
C HIS A 335 -2.48 -2.57 -31.77
N ASP A 336 -2.75 -1.78 -32.79
CA ASP A 336 -2.70 -0.32 -32.65
C ASP A 336 -3.63 0.09 -31.51
N ALA A 337 -3.09 0.86 -30.56
CA ALA A 337 -3.86 1.41 -29.44
C ALA A 337 -5.06 2.27 -29.90
N HIS A 338 -5.14 2.54 -31.20
CA HIS A 338 -6.17 3.34 -31.88
C HIS A 338 -7.20 2.46 -32.62
N SER A 339 -7.19 1.11 -32.48
CA SER A 339 -8.22 0.29 -33.12
C SER A 339 -9.59 0.71 -32.57
N ALA A 340 -10.50 1.07 -33.48
CA ALA A 340 -11.84 1.53 -33.14
C ALA A 340 -12.63 0.38 -32.47
N GLY A 341 -12.99 0.58 -31.20
CA GLY A 341 -13.83 -0.36 -30.44
C GLY A 341 -13.59 -0.30 -28.95
N VAL A 342 -14.58 -0.74 -28.18
CA VAL A 342 -14.50 -0.91 -26.74
C VAL A 342 -14.33 -2.41 -26.45
N PRO A 343 -13.09 -2.88 -26.20
CA PRO A 343 -12.81 -4.31 -26.03
C PRO A 343 -13.44 -4.91 -24.76
N LEU A 344 -13.68 -4.07 -23.73
CA LEU A 344 -14.37 -4.50 -22.52
C LEU A 344 -15.43 -3.47 -22.13
N LYS A 345 -16.70 -3.93 -22.07
CA LYS A 345 -17.83 -3.13 -21.65
C LYS A 345 -18.71 -3.90 -20.66
N ALA A 346 -19.05 -3.26 -19.56
CA ALA A 346 -20.05 -3.72 -18.61
C ALA A 346 -21.19 -2.72 -18.55
N ALA A 347 -22.43 -3.20 -18.69
CA ALA A 347 -23.63 -2.35 -18.61
C ALA A 347 -24.59 -2.89 -17.54
N ASN A 348 -24.93 -2.04 -16.57
CA ASN A 348 -25.85 -2.28 -15.45
C ASN A 348 -25.54 -3.58 -14.69
N LEU A 349 -24.23 -3.87 -14.50
CA LEU A 349 -23.75 -5.13 -13.95
C LEU A 349 -24.13 -5.26 -12.49
N THR A 350 -24.89 -6.31 -12.15
CA THR A 350 -25.38 -6.54 -10.79
C THR A 350 -25.15 -7.99 -10.38
N LYS A 351 -24.71 -8.19 -9.12
CA LYS A 351 -24.58 -9.53 -8.52
C LYS A 351 -25.21 -9.57 -7.14
N ARG A 352 -26.13 -10.52 -6.97
CA ARG A 352 -26.78 -10.80 -5.67
C ARG A 352 -26.46 -12.22 -5.21
N PHE A 353 -26.21 -12.37 -3.91
CA PHE A 353 -26.06 -13.65 -3.22
C PHE A 353 -27.16 -13.72 -2.15
N GLY A 354 -28.26 -14.37 -2.46
CA GLY A 354 -29.46 -14.33 -1.62
C GLY A 354 -29.95 -12.88 -1.44
N LYS A 355 -30.01 -12.42 -0.19
CA LYS A 355 -30.41 -11.04 0.16
C LYS A 355 -29.27 -10.03 0.04
N PHE A 356 -28.02 -10.47 -0.09
CA PHE A 356 -26.86 -9.59 -0.15
C PHE A 356 -26.56 -9.19 -1.59
N THR A 357 -26.44 -7.88 -1.86
CA THR A 357 -26.03 -7.35 -3.17
C THR A 357 -24.55 -7.00 -3.10
N ALA A 358 -23.73 -7.80 -3.75
CA ALA A 358 -22.26 -7.62 -3.78
C ALA A 358 -21.81 -6.61 -4.83
N VAL A 359 -22.55 -6.47 -5.94
CA VAL A 359 -22.32 -5.48 -7.01
C VAL A 359 -23.69 -4.97 -7.44
N ASP A 360 -23.84 -3.65 -7.56
CA ASP A 360 -25.11 -3.00 -7.85
C ASP A 360 -24.93 -1.94 -8.96
N ASN A 361 -25.46 -2.25 -10.14
CA ASN A 361 -25.55 -1.34 -11.27
C ASN A 361 -24.19 -0.74 -11.69
N VAL A 362 -23.17 -1.57 -11.83
CA VAL A 362 -21.83 -1.13 -12.26
C VAL A 362 -21.79 -0.99 -13.78
N ASN A 363 -21.28 0.16 -14.25
CA ASN A 363 -21.04 0.46 -15.66
C ASN A 363 -19.56 0.79 -15.85
N LEU A 364 -18.90 0.12 -16.81
CA LEU A 364 -17.49 0.27 -17.11
C LEU A 364 -17.26 0.13 -18.62
N GLU A 365 -16.36 0.96 -19.14
CA GLU A 365 -15.86 0.86 -20.50
C GLU A 365 -14.35 1.04 -20.47
N LEU A 366 -13.59 0.07 -21.01
CA LEU A 366 -12.13 0.08 -21.08
C LEU A 366 -11.69 0.02 -22.53
N HIS A 367 -10.61 0.72 -22.84
CA HIS A 367 -10.08 0.90 -24.18
C HIS A 367 -8.76 0.14 -24.38
N HIS A 368 -8.39 -0.12 -25.64
CA HIS A 368 -7.09 -0.74 -25.95
C HIS A 368 -5.93 0.08 -25.42
N GLY A 369 -4.93 -0.58 -24.84
CA GLY A 369 -3.75 0.05 -24.25
C GLY A 369 -4.05 0.83 -22.95
N GLU A 370 -5.22 0.66 -22.34
CA GLU A 370 -5.60 1.34 -21.11
C GLU A 370 -5.29 0.46 -19.89
N ILE A 371 -4.69 1.06 -18.88
CA ILE A 371 -4.60 0.52 -17.52
C ILE A 371 -5.69 1.21 -16.69
N PHE A 372 -6.69 0.43 -16.29
CA PHE A 372 -7.83 0.92 -15.51
C PHE A 372 -7.77 0.38 -14.08
N GLY A 373 -7.78 1.30 -13.10
CA GLY A 373 -7.78 0.98 -11.68
C GLY A 373 -9.20 0.82 -11.12
N LEU A 374 -9.50 -0.27 -10.42
CA LEU A 374 -10.73 -0.41 -9.64
C LEU A 374 -10.40 -0.42 -8.16
N LEU A 375 -10.62 0.72 -7.50
CA LEU A 375 -10.26 0.96 -6.11
C LEU A 375 -11.48 0.88 -5.20
N GLY A 376 -11.26 0.62 -3.92
CA GLY A 376 -12.35 0.62 -2.94
C GLY A 376 -12.02 -0.16 -1.69
N ALA A 377 -12.86 0.01 -0.67
CA ALA A 377 -12.77 -0.72 0.59
C ALA A 377 -12.92 -2.24 0.40
N ASN A 378 -12.44 -2.99 1.39
CA ASN A 378 -12.65 -4.43 1.42
C ASN A 378 -14.16 -4.74 1.49
N GLY A 379 -14.60 -5.67 0.65
CA GLY A 379 -16.02 -5.99 0.52
C GLY A 379 -16.84 -5.02 -0.36
N ALA A 380 -16.23 -4.01 -0.98
CA ALA A 380 -16.92 -3.09 -1.89
C ALA A 380 -17.41 -3.77 -3.20
N GLY A 381 -16.94 -4.99 -3.51
CA GLY A 381 -17.38 -5.74 -4.68
C GLY A 381 -16.33 -5.87 -5.79
N LYS A 382 -15.10 -5.36 -5.62
CA LYS A 382 -14.02 -5.37 -6.62
C LYS A 382 -13.76 -6.75 -7.24
N THR A 383 -13.36 -7.72 -6.41
CA THR A 383 -13.11 -9.11 -6.85
C THR A 383 -14.35 -9.76 -7.49
N THR A 384 -15.54 -9.46 -6.99
CA THR A 384 -16.80 -9.95 -7.57
C THR A 384 -17.02 -9.36 -8.98
N THR A 385 -16.73 -8.08 -9.16
CA THR A 385 -16.79 -7.39 -10.44
C THR A 385 -15.81 -8.01 -11.43
N ILE A 386 -14.52 -8.16 -11.06
CA ILE A 386 -13.53 -8.84 -11.91
C ILE A 386 -14.01 -10.24 -12.33
N LYS A 387 -14.47 -11.06 -11.38
CA LYS A 387 -14.94 -12.42 -11.68
C LYS A 387 -16.11 -12.45 -12.66
N MET A 388 -16.99 -11.45 -12.62
CA MET A 388 -18.06 -11.33 -13.62
C MET A 388 -17.50 -10.89 -14.98
N LEU A 389 -16.58 -9.93 -15.01
CA LEU A 389 -15.92 -9.46 -16.23
C LEU A 389 -15.13 -10.59 -16.91
N CYS A 390 -14.40 -11.42 -16.14
CA CYS A 390 -13.70 -12.61 -16.64
C CYS A 390 -14.65 -13.77 -17.01
N ARG A 391 -15.98 -13.61 -16.86
CA ARG A 391 -16.98 -14.69 -17.03
C ARG A 391 -16.77 -15.90 -16.12
N LEU A 392 -16.03 -15.74 -15.01
CA LEU A 392 -15.89 -16.76 -13.97
C LEU A 392 -17.14 -16.86 -13.09
N LEU A 393 -17.86 -15.74 -12.97
CA LEU A 393 -19.09 -15.62 -12.21
C LEU A 393 -20.20 -15.03 -13.09
N THR A 394 -21.36 -15.69 -13.17
CA THR A 394 -22.51 -15.18 -13.91
C THR A 394 -23.15 -14.02 -13.16
N PRO A 395 -23.39 -12.85 -13.79
CA PRO A 395 -24.12 -11.75 -13.19
C PRO A 395 -25.58 -12.14 -12.89
N SER A 396 -26.20 -11.48 -11.93
CA SER A 396 -27.65 -11.60 -11.67
C SER A 396 -28.48 -10.81 -12.67
N SER A 397 -27.95 -9.66 -13.14
CA SER A 397 -28.48 -8.83 -14.22
C SER A 397 -27.38 -7.98 -14.83
N GLY A 398 -27.64 -7.37 -15.97
CA GLY A 398 -26.67 -6.61 -16.75
C GLY A 398 -25.91 -7.50 -17.75
N THR A 399 -25.05 -6.85 -18.54
CA THR A 399 -24.31 -7.51 -19.63
C THR A 399 -22.83 -7.20 -19.56
N VAL A 400 -22.01 -8.17 -20.00
CA VAL A 400 -20.56 -8.01 -20.19
C VAL A 400 -20.24 -8.32 -21.62
N THR A 401 -19.64 -7.37 -22.33
CA THR A 401 -19.11 -7.54 -23.69
C THR A 401 -17.60 -7.61 -23.63
N LEU A 402 -17.01 -8.67 -24.15
CA LEU A 402 -15.56 -8.91 -24.24
C LEU A 402 -15.19 -9.09 -25.70
N LEU A 403 -14.33 -8.23 -26.25
CA LEU A 403 -13.85 -8.30 -27.63
C LEU A 403 -15.01 -8.44 -28.66
N GLY A 404 -16.09 -7.67 -28.43
CA GLY A 404 -17.30 -7.71 -29.27
C GLY A 404 -18.27 -8.84 -28.96
N ASP A 405 -17.90 -9.83 -28.13
CA ASP A 405 -18.79 -10.94 -27.76
C ASP A 405 -19.54 -10.59 -26.45
N SER A 406 -20.87 -10.51 -26.57
CA SER A 406 -21.77 -10.32 -25.42
C SER A 406 -22.43 -11.65 -24.97
N SER A 407 -22.12 -12.76 -25.60
CA SER A 407 -22.66 -14.06 -25.18
C SER A 407 -22.09 -14.44 -23.84
N ASN A 408 -22.91 -14.97 -22.91
CA ASN A 408 -22.42 -15.52 -21.64
C ASN A 408 -21.65 -16.84 -21.82
N ASN A 409 -21.29 -17.17 -23.07
CA ASN A 409 -20.61 -18.41 -23.40
C ASN A 409 -19.16 -18.35 -22.88
N ARG A 410 -18.78 -19.29 -22.01
CA ARG A 410 -17.40 -19.49 -21.53
C ARG A 410 -16.57 -20.20 -22.61
N SER A 411 -16.53 -19.62 -23.83
CA SER A 411 -15.82 -20.24 -24.93
C SER A 411 -14.34 -20.39 -24.62
N ARG A 412 -13.74 -21.48 -25.06
CA ARG A 412 -12.30 -21.76 -24.94
C ARG A 412 -11.47 -20.65 -25.60
N GLU A 413 -11.97 -20.13 -26.72
CA GLU A 413 -11.35 -19.05 -27.49
C GLU A 413 -11.22 -17.73 -26.70
N ILE A 414 -12.26 -17.34 -25.95
CA ILE A 414 -12.20 -16.14 -25.12
C ILE A 414 -11.22 -16.31 -23.97
N ARG A 415 -11.17 -17.53 -23.38
CA ARG A 415 -10.22 -17.78 -22.26
C ARG A 415 -8.75 -17.65 -22.68
N LYS A 416 -8.41 -18.02 -23.92
CA LYS A 416 -7.06 -17.83 -24.48
C LYS A 416 -6.65 -16.36 -24.64
N LYS A 417 -7.65 -15.47 -24.74
CA LYS A 417 -7.45 -14.03 -24.92
C LYS A 417 -7.43 -13.26 -23.59
N ILE A 418 -7.66 -13.94 -22.47
CA ILE A 418 -7.75 -13.33 -21.14
C ILE A 418 -6.64 -13.86 -20.23
N GLY A 419 -5.88 -12.96 -19.66
CA GLY A 419 -5.00 -13.22 -18.53
C GLY A 419 -5.73 -12.89 -17.22
N TYR A 420 -5.68 -13.77 -16.22
CA TYR A 420 -6.28 -13.51 -14.92
C TYR A 420 -5.33 -13.89 -13.79
N MET A 421 -4.98 -12.92 -12.98
CA MET A 421 -4.26 -13.10 -11.74
C MET A 421 -5.22 -12.86 -10.57
N SER A 422 -5.49 -13.89 -9.79
CA SER A 422 -6.41 -13.81 -8.65
C SER A 422 -5.68 -13.41 -7.36
N GLN A 423 -6.39 -12.75 -6.46
CA GLN A 423 -5.89 -12.35 -5.14
C GLN A 423 -5.34 -13.53 -4.30
N LYS A 424 -6.01 -14.69 -4.36
CA LYS A 424 -5.49 -15.94 -3.80
C LYS A 424 -4.75 -16.69 -4.88
N PHE A 425 -3.49 -17.03 -4.63
CA PHE A 425 -2.68 -17.76 -5.61
C PHE A 425 -3.36 -19.07 -6.04
N THR A 426 -3.36 -19.27 -7.34
CA THR A 426 -3.74 -20.53 -7.96
C THR A 426 -2.52 -21.40 -8.27
N LEU A 427 -1.33 -20.99 -7.76
CA LEU A 427 -0.09 -21.74 -7.93
C LEU A 427 -0.13 -23.06 -7.15
N TYR A 428 0.49 -24.05 -7.71
CA TYR A 428 0.63 -25.36 -7.07
C TYR A 428 1.84 -25.36 -6.14
N ASP A 429 1.58 -25.40 -4.85
CA ASP A 429 2.59 -25.30 -3.79
C ASP A 429 3.64 -26.41 -3.84
N ASN A 430 3.28 -27.61 -4.32
CA ASN A 430 4.14 -28.78 -4.42
C ASN A 430 4.93 -28.87 -5.73
N LEU A 431 4.74 -27.92 -6.65
CA LEU A 431 5.51 -27.79 -7.86
C LEU A 431 6.58 -26.71 -7.69
N THR A 432 7.66 -26.83 -8.45
CA THR A 432 8.68 -25.79 -8.60
C THR A 432 8.10 -24.61 -9.38
N VAL A 433 8.82 -23.49 -9.38
CA VAL A 433 8.46 -22.32 -10.20
C VAL A 433 8.34 -22.71 -11.67
N ARG A 434 9.34 -23.40 -12.20
CA ARG A 434 9.38 -23.84 -13.61
C ARG A 434 8.20 -24.76 -13.94
N GLU A 435 7.94 -25.77 -13.12
CA GLU A 435 6.81 -26.70 -13.32
C GLU A 435 5.46 -25.98 -13.27
N ASN A 436 5.31 -24.98 -12.41
CA ASN A 436 4.11 -24.14 -12.42
C ASN A 436 3.95 -23.40 -13.76
N LEU A 437 5.03 -22.77 -14.26
CA LEU A 437 4.99 -22.06 -15.55
C LEU A 437 4.70 -23.02 -16.72
N GLU A 438 5.30 -24.23 -16.72
CA GLU A 438 5.01 -25.27 -17.71
C GLU A 438 3.54 -25.73 -17.69
N PHE A 439 2.98 -25.88 -16.47
CA PHE A 439 1.57 -26.23 -16.28
C PHE A 439 0.64 -25.16 -16.85
N TYR A 440 0.89 -23.87 -16.54
CA TYR A 440 0.08 -22.77 -17.09
C TYR A 440 0.26 -22.59 -18.59
N ALA A 441 1.46 -22.80 -19.12
CA ALA A 441 1.69 -22.83 -20.57
C ALA A 441 0.85 -23.91 -21.26
N GLY A 442 0.63 -25.05 -20.59
CA GLY A 442 -0.28 -26.10 -21.05
C GLY A 442 -1.75 -25.69 -20.98
N ILE A 443 -2.21 -25.04 -19.89
CA ILE A 443 -3.59 -24.57 -19.72
C ILE A 443 -3.97 -23.55 -20.80
N TYR A 444 -3.05 -22.60 -21.10
CA TYR A 444 -3.26 -21.57 -22.10
C TYR A 444 -2.96 -22.05 -23.54
N GLU A 445 -2.61 -23.34 -23.69
CA GLU A 445 -2.34 -23.99 -24.99
C GLU A 445 -1.26 -23.25 -25.82
N ILE A 446 -0.22 -22.76 -25.14
CA ILE A 446 0.92 -22.14 -25.82
C ILE A 446 1.57 -23.19 -26.73
N PRO A 447 1.76 -22.90 -28.05
CA PRO A 447 2.38 -23.83 -28.98
C PRO A 447 3.75 -24.34 -28.48
N PHE A 448 4.01 -25.63 -28.69
CA PHE A 448 5.20 -26.28 -28.13
C PHE A 448 6.50 -25.59 -28.59
N GLU A 449 6.53 -25.12 -29.83
CA GLU A 449 7.70 -24.48 -30.47
C GLU A 449 8.11 -23.18 -29.78
N VAL A 450 7.17 -22.44 -29.19
CA VAL A 450 7.41 -21.15 -28.52
C VAL A 450 7.32 -21.22 -26.99
N ARG A 451 6.82 -22.34 -26.46
CA ARG A 451 6.55 -22.52 -25.02
C ARG A 451 7.80 -22.25 -24.16
N GLN A 452 8.93 -22.86 -24.53
CA GLN A 452 10.15 -22.70 -23.76
C GLN A 452 10.67 -21.26 -23.78
N ARG A 453 10.51 -20.56 -24.91
CA ARG A 453 10.87 -19.14 -25.04
C ARG A 453 10.03 -18.27 -24.09
N GLN A 454 8.71 -18.51 -24.05
CA GLN A 454 7.80 -17.76 -23.16
C GLN A 454 8.09 -18.03 -21.69
N ILE A 455 8.36 -19.27 -21.30
CA ILE A 455 8.76 -19.62 -19.94
C ILE A 455 10.07 -18.91 -19.55
N ASN A 456 11.08 -18.95 -20.42
CA ASN A 456 12.35 -18.29 -20.15
C ASN A 456 12.17 -16.77 -20.05
N TRP A 457 11.35 -16.17 -20.91
CA TRP A 457 11.03 -14.74 -20.79
C TRP A 457 10.44 -14.41 -19.41
N VAL A 458 9.45 -15.20 -18.93
CA VAL A 458 8.87 -14.97 -17.58
C VAL A 458 9.94 -15.09 -16.50
N VAL A 459 10.82 -16.11 -16.60
CA VAL A 459 11.90 -16.31 -15.63
C VAL A 459 12.82 -15.10 -15.58
N ASP A 460 13.19 -14.55 -16.74
CA ASP A 460 14.08 -13.38 -16.83
C ASP A 460 13.37 -12.07 -16.43
N ALA A 461 12.19 -11.80 -17.00
CA ALA A 461 11.45 -10.55 -16.79
C ALA A 461 10.94 -10.38 -15.33
N CYS A 462 10.59 -11.49 -14.69
CA CYS A 462 10.13 -11.52 -13.30
C CYS A 462 11.27 -11.80 -12.30
N ASP A 463 12.55 -11.85 -12.76
CA ASP A 463 13.75 -12.10 -11.92
C ASP A 463 13.67 -13.40 -11.11
N LEU A 464 13.23 -14.51 -11.77
CA LEU A 464 12.99 -15.80 -11.12
C LEU A 464 14.14 -16.81 -11.27
N GLU A 465 15.25 -16.43 -11.92
CA GLU A 465 16.34 -17.35 -12.30
C GLU A 465 16.92 -18.12 -11.12
N GLU A 466 17.16 -17.43 -9.98
CA GLU A 466 17.75 -18.03 -8.79
C GLU A 466 16.80 -19.03 -8.08
N ILE A 467 15.50 -18.89 -8.29
CA ILE A 467 14.46 -19.67 -7.59
C ILE A 467 13.67 -20.61 -8.51
N LYS A 468 13.96 -20.66 -9.81
CA LYS A 468 13.17 -21.42 -10.80
C LYS A 468 12.98 -22.90 -10.46
N ASN A 469 13.92 -23.50 -9.72
CA ASN A 469 13.87 -24.89 -9.27
C ASN A 469 13.38 -25.05 -7.82
N SER A 470 13.00 -23.95 -7.14
CA SER A 470 12.47 -23.98 -5.77
C SER A 470 10.99 -24.31 -5.76
N LEU A 471 10.55 -25.04 -4.74
CA LEU A 471 9.11 -25.32 -4.52
C LEU A 471 8.39 -24.03 -4.13
N VAL A 472 7.23 -23.78 -4.75
CA VAL A 472 6.45 -22.54 -4.53
C VAL A 472 6.02 -22.37 -3.07
N LYS A 473 5.71 -23.45 -2.33
CA LYS A 473 5.35 -23.38 -0.91
C LYS A 473 6.40 -22.70 -0.03
N ASN A 474 7.67 -22.80 -0.40
CA ASN A 474 8.80 -22.28 0.39
C ASN A 474 9.11 -20.81 0.07
N LEU A 475 8.44 -20.22 -0.92
CA LEU A 475 8.72 -18.86 -1.37
C LEU A 475 7.91 -17.81 -0.59
N PRO A 476 8.52 -16.66 -0.26
CA PRO A 476 7.81 -15.48 0.23
C PRO A 476 6.71 -15.00 -0.73
N LEU A 477 5.79 -14.20 -0.19
CA LEU A 477 4.60 -13.72 -0.90
C LEU A 477 4.95 -12.96 -2.19
N GLY A 478 5.92 -12.04 -2.15
CA GLY A 478 6.33 -11.25 -3.31
C GLY A 478 6.83 -12.09 -4.48
N TRP A 479 7.53 -13.20 -4.23
CA TRP A 479 7.93 -14.14 -5.28
C TRP A 479 6.73 -14.85 -5.90
N LYS A 480 5.77 -15.27 -5.07
CA LYS A 480 4.51 -15.91 -5.55
C LYS A 480 3.72 -14.96 -6.44
N GLN A 481 3.69 -13.65 -6.11
CA GLN A 481 3.06 -12.61 -6.95
C GLN A 481 3.69 -12.52 -8.33
N ARG A 482 5.03 -12.46 -8.41
CA ARG A 482 5.77 -12.40 -9.68
C ARG A 482 5.52 -13.64 -10.56
N ILE A 483 5.49 -14.83 -9.95
CA ILE A 483 5.20 -16.09 -10.66
C ILE A 483 3.75 -16.06 -11.19
N ALA A 484 2.79 -15.67 -10.35
CA ALA A 484 1.38 -15.61 -10.73
C ALA A 484 1.13 -14.60 -11.85
N PHE A 485 1.79 -13.43 -11.80
CA PHE A 485 1.75 -12.45 -12.88
C PHE A 485 2.30 -13.03 -14.19
N GLY A 486 3.52 -13.59 -14.15
CA GLY A 486 4.16 -14.21 -15.31
C GLY A 486 3.28 -15.31 -15.93
N ALA A 487 2.68 -16.17 -15.09
CA ALA A 487 1.74 -17.19 -15.54
C ALA A 487 0.48 -16.60 -16.23
N ALA A 488 -0.01 -15.45 -15.71
CA ALA A 488 -1.21 -14.80 -16.26
C ALA A 488 -0.96 -14.11 -17.61
N VAL A 489 0.29 -13.74 -17.94
CA VAL A 489 0.59 -12.92 -19.14
C VAL A 489 1.41 -13.64 -20.20
N MET A 490 2.02 -14.81 -19.91
CA MET A 490 2.94 -15.52 -20.80
C MET A 490 2.33 -15.92 -22.15
N HIS A 491 1.01 -16.05 -22.24
CA HIS A 491 0.30 -16.42 -23.47
C HIS A 491 -0.13 -15.21 -24.32
N ASP A 492 0.36 -14.01 -24.00
CA ASP A 492 0.10 -12.75 -24.70
C ASP A 492 -1.39 -12.40 -24.81
N PRO A 493 -2.13 -12.26 -23.69
CA PRO A 493 -3.57 -11.98 -23.70
C PRO A 493 -3.92 -10.58 -24.23
N GLU A 494 -5.14 -10.44 -24.78
CA GLU A 494 -5.69 -9.15 -25.22
C GLU A 494 -6.29 -8.34 -24.03
N ILE A 495 -6.78 -9.06 -23.01
CA ILE A 495 -7.33 -8.45 -21.78
C ILE A 495 -6.66 -9.09 -20.58
N ILE A 496 -6.19 -8.28 -19.65
CA ILE A 496 -5.50 -8.72 -18.43
C ILE A 496 -6.28 -8.21 -17.22
N PHE A 497 -6.65 -9.12 -16.33
CA PHE A 497 -7.26 -8.81 -15.05
C PHE A 497 -6.29 -9.14 -13.92
N LEU A 498 -5.96 -8.15 -13.11
CA LEU A 498 -5.02 -8.28 -12.01
C LEU A 498 -5.72 -7.92 -10.69
N ASP A 499 -5.95 -8.92 -9.84
CA ASP A 499 -6.62 -8.72 -8.56
C ASP A 499 -5.56 -8.60 -7.45
N GLU A 500 -5.24 -7.35 -7.05
CA GLU A 500 -4.21 -6.98 -6.07
C GLU A 500 -2.81 -7.54 -6.41
N PRO A 501 -2.25 -7.23 -7.58
CA PRO A 501 -1.04 -7.89 -8.10
C PRO A 501 0.23 -7.59 -7.28
N THR A 502 0.26 -6.55 -6.50
CA THR A 502 1.43 -6.05 -5.78
C THR A 502 1.30 -6.18 -4.27
N ALA A 503 0.23 -6.85 -3.78
CA ALA A 503 0.05 -7.06 -2.35
C ALA A 503 1.24 -7.83 -1.74
N GLY A 504 1.92 -7.23 -0.74
CA GLY A 504 3.10 -7.83 -0.10
C GLY A 504 4.36 -7.86 -0.98
N VAL A 505 4.43 -7.06 -2.04
CA VAL A 505 5.61 -6.91 -2.90
C VAL A 505 6.42 -5.70 -2.45
N ASP A 506 7.73 -5.85 -2.35
CA ASP A 506 8.64 -4.76 -2.01
C ASP A 506 8.65 -3.64 -3.07
N PRO A 507 9.04 -2.39 -2.72
CA PRO A 507 8.95 -1.25 -3.63
C PRO A 507 9.71 -1.43 -4.96
N LEU A 508 10.88 -2.09 -4.95
CA LEU A 508 11.66 -2.31 -6.18
C LEU A 508 10.96 -3.30 -7.11
N ALA A 509 10.52 -4.42 -6.55
CA ALA A 509 9.78 -5.44 -7.29
C ALA A 509 8.42 -4.93 -7.76
N ARG A 510 7.74 -4.08 -6.97
CA ARG A 510 6.51 -3.39 -7.34
C ARG A 510 6.72 -2.53 -8.58
N ARG A 511 7.77 -1.71 -8.60
CA ARG A 511 8.11 -0.86 -9.74
C ARG A 511 8.43 -1.67 -11.01
N GLN A 512 9.12 -2.81 -10.86
CA GLN A 512 9.36 -3.74 -11.98
C GLN A 512 8.05 -4.31 -12.53
N LEU A 513 7.14 -4.73 -11.64
CA LEU A 513 5.85 -5.29 -12.03
C LEU A 513 4.99 -4.27 -12.78
N TRP A 514 4.92 -3.02 -12.29
CA TRP A 514 4.21 -1.94 -12.96
C TRP A 514 4.81 -1.59 -14.33
N ARG A 515 6.13 -1.69 -14.48
CA ARG A 515 6.79 -1.54 -15.78
C ARG A 515 6.32 -2.63 -16.76
N LEU A 516 6.28 -3.89 -16.32
CA LEU A 516 5.77 -5.00 -17.15
C LEU A 516 4.30 -4.82 -17.49
N ILE A 517 3.46 -4.41 -16.54
CA ILE A 517 2.04 -4.10 -16.77
C ILE A 517 1.92 -3.05 -17.89
N ARG A 518 2.71 -1.98 -17.82
CA ARG A 518 2.72 -0.94 -18.86
C ARG A 518 3.19 -1.46 -20.20
N GLU A 519 4.21 -2.31 -20.25
CA GLU A 519 4.69 -2.91 -21.50
C GLU A 519 3.57 -3.68 -22.24
N PHE A 520 2.72 -4.41 -21.52
CA PHE A 520 1.53 -5.05 -22.12
C PHE A 520 0.48 -4.04 -22.57
N ALA A 521 0.25 -2.96 -21.81
CA ALA A 521 -0.66 -1.89 -22.22
C ALA A 521 -0.16 -1.20 -23.50
N ASP A 522 1.14 -0.90 -23.60
CA ASP A 522 1.76 -0.28 -24.78
C ASP A 522 1.66 -1.17 -26.03
N ARG A 523 1.52 -2.49 -25.87
CA ARG A 523 1.24 -3.45 -26.94
C ARG A 523 -0.26 -3.55 -27.28
N GLY A 524 -1.10 -2.70 -26.68
CA GLY A 524 -2.54 -2.63 -26.94
C GLY A 524 -3.39 -3.53 -26.03
N ALA A 525 -2.84 -4.22 -25.05
CA ALA A 525 -3.63 -4.99 -24.08
C ALA A 525 -4.48 -4.05 -23.22
N VAL A 526 -5.72 -4.49 -22.92
CA VAL A 526 -6.60 -3.82 -21.94
C VAL A 526 -6.29 -4.39 -20.57
N ILE A 527 -5.99 -3.55 -19.59
CA ILE A 527 -5.61 -4.01 -18.26
C ILE A 527 -6.55 -3.44 -17.22
N LEU A 528 -7.17 -4.31 -16.42
CA LEU A 528 -7.94 -3.92 -15.25
C LEU A 528 -7.21 -4.40 -14.01
N VAL A 529 -6.85 -3.46 -13.14
CA VAL A 529 -6.13 -3.73 -11.88
C VAL A 529 -7.04 -3.37 -10.71
N THR A 530 -7.21 -4.28 -9.75
CA THR A 530 -7.71 -3.87 -8.44
C THR A 530 -6.53 -3.64 -7.51
N THR A 531 -6.61 -2.60 -6.73
CA THR A 531 -5.68 -2.34 -5.64
C THR A 531 -6.40 -1.61 -4.49
N HIS A 532 -5.86 -1.74 -3.31
CA HIS A 532 -6.21 -0.92 -2.16
C HIS A 532 -5.05 0.03 -1.78
N TYR A 533 -3.96 -0.01 -2.53
CA TYR A 533 -2.83 0.92 -2.41
C TYR A 533 -3.07 2.09 -3.38
N LEU A 534 -3.38 3.26 -2.83
CA LEU A 534 -3.75 4.43 -3.62
C LEU A 534 -2.56 5.00 -4.40
N ASP A 535 -1.34 4.87 -3.86
CA ASP A 535 -0.11 5.24 -4.58
C ASP A 535 0.07 4.44 -5.88
N GLU A 536 -0.34 3.16 -5.88
CA GLU A 536 -0.28 2.34 -7.08
C GLU A 536 -1.34 2.73 -8.12
N ALA A 537 -2.46 3.23 -7.66
CA ALA A 537 -3.51 3.68 -8.55
C ALA A 537 -3.08 4.86 -9.43
N GLU A 538 -2.07 5.62 -8.98
CA GLU A 538 -1.47 6.68 -9.79
C GLU A 538 -0.76 6.18 -11.05
N PHE A 539 -0.42 4.88 -11.14
CA PHE A 539 0.09 4.28 -12.37
C PHE A 539 -1.00 3.98 -13.40
N CYS A 540 -2.29 4.08 -13.03
CA CYS A 540 -3.41 3.84 -13.94
C CYS A 540 -3.72 5.08 -14.80
N ASN A 541 -4.18 4.85 -16.04
CA ASN A 541 -4.64 5.94 -16.92
C ASN A 541 -5.96 6.54 -16.44
N ARG A 542 -6.88 5.66 -16.04
CA ARG A 542 -8.18 5.99 -15.43
C ARG A 542 -8.48 5.02 -14.32
N MET A 543 -9.36 5.41 -13.42
CA MET A 543 -9.77 4.57 -12.32
C MET A 543 -11.22 4.85 -11.89
N ALA A 544 -11.76 3.91 -11.11
CA ALA A 544 -13.06 4.07 -10.48
C ALA A 544 -12.96 3.77 -8.97
N PHE A 545 -13.58 4.60 -8.16
CA PHE A 545 -13.81 4.35 -6.75
C PHE A 545 -15.07 3.54 -6.56
N MET A 546 -14.95 2.39 -5.88
CA MET A 546 -16.05 1.51 -5.57
C MET A 546 -16.36 1.50 -4.08
N ALA A 547 -17.56 1.90 -3.71
CA ALA A 547 -18.04 1.89 -2.33
C ALA A 547 -19.49 1.40 -2.26
N SER A 548 -19.85 0.67 -1.20
CA SER A 548 -21.19 0.13 -1.00
C SER A 548 -21.75 -0.58 -2.24
N SER A 549 -20.92 -1.41 -2.89
CA SER A 549 -21.25 -2.22 -4.08
C SER A 549 -21.48 -1.43 -5.38
N ARG A 550 -21.17 -0.13 -5.43
CA ARG A 550 -21.37 0.76 -6.60
C ARG A 550 -20.10 1.51 -6.93
N ILE A 551 -19.97 1.95 -8.18
CA ILE A 551 -18.99 2.97 -8.57
C ILE A 551 -19.54 4.31 -8.09
N VAL A 552 -18.71 5.06 -7.34
CA VAL A 552 -19.07 6.34 -6.73
C VAL A 552 -18.37 7.53 -7.39
N ALA A 553 -17.21 7.30 -7.99
CA ALA A 553 -16.48 8.26 -8.80
C ALA A 553 -15.67 7.51 -9.86
N GLN A 554 -15.39 8.16 -10.99
CA GLN A 554 -14.56 7.63 -12.07
C GLN A 554 -13.89 8.78 -12.81
N GLY A 555 -12.61 8.62 -13.15
CA GLY A 555 -11.81 9.61 -13.88
C GLY A 555 -10.34 9.26 -13.92
N SER A 556 -9.51 10.16 -14.42
CA SER A 556 -8.05 10.10 -14.26
C SER A 556 -7.65 10.36 -12.80
N PRO A 557 -6.42 10.01 -12.39
CA PRO A 557 -5.92 10.35 -11.05
C PRO A 557 -6.08 11.83 -10.72
N GLN A 558 -5.76 12.72 -11.65
CA GLN A 558 -5.87 14.17 -11.46
C GLN A 558 -7.33 14.65 -11.34
N GLU A 559 -8.23 14.13 -12.19
CA GLU A 559 -9.65 14.45 -12.09
C GLU A 559 -10.25 14.02 -10.75
N LEU A 560 -9.85 12.85 -10.24
CA LEU A 560 -10.33 12.37 -8.94
C LEU A 560 -9.77 13.15 -7.76
N LYS A 561 -8.50 13.58 -7.83
CA LYS A 561 -7.90 14.48 -6.81
C LYS A 561 -8.55 15.86 -6.79
N ALA A 562 -9.11 16.30 -7.91
CA ALA A 562 -9.83 17.58 -8.02
C ALA A 562 -11.31 17.50 -7.64
N MET A 563 -11.87 16.32 -7.35
CA MET A 563 -13.28 16.14 -7.00
C MET A 563 -13.68 16.58 -5.59
N PRO A 564 -12.83 16.49 -4.54
CA PRO A 564 -13.21 16.96 -3.21
C PRO A 564 -13.67 18.41 -3.21
N GLU A 565 -14.74 18.68 -2.45
CA GLU A 565 -15.19 20.05 -2.17
C GLU A 565 -14.37 20.58 -0.98
N GLY A 566 -13.77 21.77 -1.10
CA GLY A 566 -12.95 22.38 -0.06
C GLY A 566 -11.46 22.42 -0.38
N GLU A 567 -10.66 22.72 0.63
CA GLU A 567 -9.20 22.83 0.53
C GLU A 567 -8.53 22.01 1.63
N LEU A 568 -7.39 21.42 1.30
CA LEU A 568 -6.57 20.66 2.25
C LEU A 568 -5.43 21.54 2.75
N PHE A 569 -5.32 21.68 4.07
CA PHE A 569 -4.26 22.44 4.73
C PHE A 569 -3.31 21.53 5.50
N GLU A 570 -2.01 21.79 5.35
CA GLU A 570 -0.98 21.25 6.21
C GLU A 570 -0.70 22.27 7.32
N ILE A 571 -0.86 21.84 8.56
CA ILE A 571 -0.63 22.64 9.77
C ILE A 571 0.53 22.02 10.56
N LYS A 572 1.52 22.83 10.88
CA LYS A 572 2.61 22.47 11.76
C LYS A 572 2.46 23.21 13.06
N SER A 573 2.50 22.50 14.19
CA SER A 573 2.39 23.08 15.53
C SER A 573 3.51 22.56 16.45
N ASP A 574 3.69 23.23 17.55
CA ASP A 574 4.62 22.82 18.62
C ASP A 574 4.21 21.48 19.28
N ASN A 575 2.91 21.17 19.25
CA ASN A 575 2.35 19.90 19.75
C ASN A 575 1.25 19.36 18.84
N ASN A 576 1.64 18.68 17.77
CA ASN A 576 0.71 18.14 16.78
C ASN A 576 -0.26 17.11 17.36
N GLN A 577 0.08 16.42 18.43
CA GLN A 577 -0.78 15.43 19.07
C GLN A 577 -1.92 16.09 19.84
N ALA A 578 -1.62 17.11 20.64
CA ALA A 578 -2.64 17.90 21.31
C ALA A 578 -3.54 18.64 20.30
N ALA A 579 -2.93 19.15 19.21
CA ALA A 579 -3.64 19.79 18.11
C ALA A 579 -4.62 18.81 17.41
N PHE A 580 -4.17 17.58 17.13
CA PHE A 580 -5.02 16.55 16.56
C PHE A 580 -6.23 16.23 17.47
N GLN A 581 -6.00 16.09 18.77
CA GLN A 581 -7.07 15.81 19.71
C GLN A 581 -8.09 16.96 19.76
N ALA A 582 -7.63 18.20 19.92
CA ALA A 582 -8.49 19.38 19.98
C ALA A 582 -9.32 19.54 18.69
N LEU A 583 -8.70 19.37 17.54
CA LEU A 583 -9.39 19.47 16.26
C LEU A 583 -10.33 18.28 15.98
N SER A 584 -9.98 17.06 16.40
CA SER A 584 -10.83 15.88 16.23
C SER A 584 -12.08 15.88 17.12
N GLU A 585 -12.07 16.65 18.22
CA GLU A 585 -13.25 16.87 19.06
C GLU A 585 -14.20 17.93 18.48
N ALA A 586 -13.66 18.88 17.71
CA ALA A 586 -14.41 19.99 17.15
C ALA A 586 -14.86 19.78 15.70
N LEU A 587 -14.08 19.04 14.92
CA LEU A 587 -14.35 18.73 13.52
C LEU A 587 -14.73 17.27 13.33
N GLU A 588 -15.29 16.94 12.17
CA GLU A 588 -15.54 15.53 11.83
C GLU A 588 -14.23 14.75 11.79
N HIS A 589 -14.19 13.60 12.42
CA HIS A 589 -12.98 12.81 12.67
C HIS A 589 -12.16 12.45 11.40
N TRP A 590 -12.81 12.36 10.25
CA TRP A 590 -12.18 12.08 8.97
C TRP A 590 -11.50 13.29 8.32
N ARG A 591 -11.83 14.52 8.78
CA ARG A 591 -11.27 15.78 8.26
C ARG A 591 -9.89 16.10 8.79
N VAL A 592 -9.48 15.48 9.87
CA VAL A 592 -8.17 15.72 10.53
C VAL A 592 -7.35 14.46 10.51
N SER A 593 -6.09 14.54 10.12
CA SER A 593 -5.15 13.43 10.17
C SER A 593 -3.74 13.89 10.53
N ILE A 594 -3.00 13.01 11.20
CA ILE A 594 -1.57 13.23 11.47
C ILE A 594 -0.77 12.64 10.32
N PHE A 595 0.15 13.43 9.79
CA PHE A 595 1.06 13.02 8.72
C PHE A 595 2.50 13.40 9.09
N GLY A 596 3.25 12.43 9.60
CA GLY A 596 4.58 12.66 10.15
C GLY A 596 4.57 13.68 11.31
N SER A 597 5.25 14.79 11.10
CA SER A 597 5.32 15.91 12.05
C SER A 597 4.29 17.01 11.77
N ASN A 598 3.28 16.79 10.95
CA ASN A 598 2.30 17.79 10.54
C ASN A 598 0.87 17.25 10.69
N LEU A 599 -0.11 18.15 10.66
CA LEU A 599 -1.52 17.81 10.59
C LEU A 599 -2.04 18.17 9.20
N HIS A 600 -2.88 17.30 8.65
CA HIS A 600 -3.67 17.57 7.47
C HIS A 600 -5.12 17.82 7.89
N VAL A 601 -5.69 18.94 7.46
CA VAL A 601 -7.05 19.36 7.82
C VAL A 601 -7.81 19.74 6.55
N ILE A 602 -8.98 19.13 6.35
CA ILE A 602 -9.87 19.44 5.21
C ILE A 602 -10.91 20.45 5.67
N LEU A 603 -10.97 21.60 4.99
CA LEU A 603 -11.85 22.73 5.28
C LEU A 603 -12.75 23.02 4.08
N ASP A 604 -14.05 23.26 4.31
CA ASP A 604 -15.02 23.57 3.24
C ASP A 604 -14.89 25.01 2.77
N ASN A 605 -14.58 25.94 3.70
CA ASN A 605 -14.37 27.35 3.40
C ASN A 605 -13.05 27.82 4.04
N SER A 606 -12.03 28.00 3.20
CA SER A 606 -10.66 28.28 3.62
C SER A 606 -10.49 29.48 4.56
N LYS A 607 -11.34 30.52 4.44
CA LYS A 607 -11.20 31.74 5.27
C LYS A 607 -11.83 31.57 6.64
N THR A 608 -13.12 31.23 6.68
CA THR A 608 -13.86 31.15 7.94
C THR A 608 -13.47 29.95 8.78
N ASP A 609 -13.20 28.80 8.12
CA ASP A 609 -12.89 27.57 8.84
C ASP A 609 -11.44 27.58 9.33
N LEU A 610 -10.52 28.26 8.63
CA LEU A 610 -9.13 28.40 9.08
C LEU A 610 -9.04 29.28 10.35
N GLU A 611 -9.84 30.38 10.41
CA GLU A 611 -9.95 31.21 11.60
C GLU A 611 -10.50 30.39 12.78
N HIS A 612 -11.51 29.54 12.52
CA HIS A 612 -12.08 28.66 13.54
C HIS A 612 -11.06 27.61 14.04
N VAL A 613 -10.33 26.97 13.12
CA VAL A 613 -9.25 26.04 13.46
C VAL A 613 -8.17 26.70 14.31
N ASN A 614 -7.73 27.90 13.93
CA ASN A 614 -6.75 28.64 14.72
C ASN A 614 -7.28 29.00 16.13
N SER A 615 -8.54 29.43 16.23
CA SER A 615 -9.17 29.71 17.52
C SER A 615 -9.24 28.48 18.44
N ILE A 616 -9.52 27.28 17.89
CA ILE A 616 -9.52 26.03 18.65
C ILE A 616 -8.12 25.73 19.17
N LEU A 617 -7.09 25.85 18.31
CA LEU A 617 -5.70 25.57 18.67
C LEU A 617 -5.17 26.56 19.72
N GLU A 618 -5.45 27.85 19.55
CA GLU A 618 -5.11 28.89 20.53
C GLU A 618 -5.79 28.64 21.88
N SER A 619 -7.08 28.27 21.87
CA SER A 619 -7.84 27.96 23.09
C SER A 619 -7.28 26.74 23.84
N ALA A 620 -6.67 25.80 23.11
CA ALA A 620 -5.95 24.65 23.65
C ALA A 620 -4.50 24.96 24.05
N GLY A 621 -4.04 26.22 23.90
CA GLY A 621 -2.69 26.65 24.23
C GLY A 621 -1.62 26.13 23.26
N ILE A 622 -1.99 25.83 22.01
CA ILE A 622 -1.11 25.25 21.00
C ILE A 622 -0.64 26.35 20.04
N VAL A 623 0.68 26.42 19.82
CA VAL A 623 1.29 27.39 18.91
C VAL A 623 1.39 26.81 17.50
N VAL A 624 0.74 27.46 16.54
CA VAL A 624 0.84 27.11 15.12
C VAL A 624 2.12 27.72 14.55
N GLU A 625 3.04 26.89 14.07
CA GLU A 625 4.29 27.33 13.45
C GLU A 625 4.10 27.74 11.99
N SER A 626 3.31 27.00 11.26
CA SER A 626 2.99 27.31 9.85
C SER A 626 1.70 26.62 9.42
N THR A 627 1.00 27.29 8.50
CA THR A 627 -0.18 26.74 7.80
C THR A 627 -0.02 27.01 6.31
N ARG A 628 -0.20 25.96 5.48
CA ARG A 628 -0.13 26.11 4.02
C ARG A 628 -1.17 25.22 3.34
N PRO A 629 -1.76 25.67 2.23
CA PRO A 629 -2.58 24.79 1.41
C PRO A 629 -1.70 23.76 0.70
N ILE A 630 -2.22 22.54 0.56
CA ILE A 630 -1.60 21.45 -0.18
C ILE A 630 -2.63 20.79 -1.08
N GLU A 631 -2.16 20.09 -2.12
CA GLU A 631 -3.04 19.33 -3.01
C GLU A 631 -3.57 18.06 -2.32
N PHE A 632 -4.80 17.66 -2.66
CA PHE A 632 -5.37 16.40 -2.21
C PHE A 632 -4.58 15.22 -2.76
N SER A 633 -4.24 14.26 -1.90
CA SER A 633 -3.81 12.94 -2.32
C SER A 633 -5.00 12.12 -2.83
N LEU A 634 -4.74 11.01 -3.54
CA LEU A 634 -5.81 10.07 -3.88
C LEU A 634 -6.46 9.45 -2.63
N GLU A 635 -5.70 9.32 -1.52
CA GLU A 635 -6.25 8.84 -0.25
C GLU A 635 -7.28 9.83 0.32
N ASP A 636 -6.94 11.10 0.35
CA ASP A 636 -7.84 12.14 0.84
C ASP A 636 -9.10 12.23 -0.04
N ALA A 637 -8.92 12.21 -1.37
CA ALA A 637 -10.03 12.24 -2.33
C ALA A 637 -10.93 11.00 -2.20
N PHE A 638 -10.36 9.81 -2.04
CA PHE A 638 -11.13 8.59 -1.82
C PHE A 638 -11.97 8.66 -0.55
N ILE A 639 -11.38 9.10 0.55
CA ILE A 639 -12.06 9.18 1.85
C ILE A 639 -13.18 10.21 1.79
N ASP A 640 -12.91 11.40 1.22
CA ASP A 640 -13.89 12.46 1.05
C ASP A 640 -15.11 11.98 0.24
N VAL A 641 -14.88 11.42 -0.96
CA VAL A 641 -15.95 10.93 -1.84
C VAL A 641 -16.79 9.84 -1.17
N VAL A 642 -16.17 8.91 -0.44
CA VAL A 642 -16.86 7.81 0.23
C VAL A 642 -17.70 8.32 1.41
N GLN A 643 -17.19 9.26 2.20
CA GLN A 643 -17.89 9.83 3.37
C GLN A 643 -19.08 10.69 2.95
N HIS A 644 -18.94 11.54 1.95
CA HIS A 644 -20.05 12.34 1.42
C HIS A 644 -21.21 11.49 0.88
N GLN A 645 -20.92 10.36 0.24
CA GLN A 645 -21.97 9.42 -0.20
C GLN A 645 -22.66 8.72 0.97
N GLY A 646 -21.96 8.47 2.07
CA GLY A 646 -22.54 7.95 3.31
C GLY A 646 -23.63 8.89 3.86
N LYS A 647 -23.32 10.19 3.90
CA LYS A 647 -24.26 11.24 4.38
C LYS A 647 -25.48 11.38 3.48
N ARG A 648 -25.32 11.42 2.16
CA ARG A 648 -26.44 11.48 1.20
C ARG A 648 -27.38 10.29 1.32
N LYS A 649 -26.87 9.09 1.68
CA LYS A 649 -27.72 7.92 1.96
C LYS A 649 -28.41 7.97 3.31
N ALA A 650 -27.76 8.49 4.35
CA ALA A 650 -28.36 8.66 5.67
C ALA A 650 -29.50 9.67 5.60
N SER A 651 -29.31 10.82 4.96
CA SER A 651 -30.33 11.86 4.72
C SER A 651 -31.50 11.31 3.89
N ARG A 652 -31.27 10.53 2.82
CA ARG A 652 -32.37 9.90 2.07
C ARG A 652 -33.15 8.84 2.88
N ARG A 653 -32.48 8.13 3.80
CA ARG A 653 -33.16 7.16 4.68
C ARG A 653 -33.98 7.81 5.76
N SER A 654 -33.57 8.97 6.32
CA SER A 654 -34.36 9.75 7.26
C SER A 654 -35.61 10.32 6.59
N ILE A 655 -35.48 10.86 5.37
CA ILE A 655 -36.63 11.37 4.58
C ILE A 655 -37.62 10.24 4.23
N LEU A 656 -37.11 9.02 3.91
CA LEU A 656 -37.99 7.87 3.60
C LEU A 656 -38.59 7.20 4.84
N ARG A 657 -38.13 7.48 6.05
CA ARG A 657 -38.70 6.97 7.31
C ARG A 657 -39.73 7.89 7.94
N GLY A 658 -39.93 9.09 7.39
CA GLY A 658 -41.00 9.97 7.86
C GLY A 658 -40.85 10.42 9.32
N ASP A 659 -39.61 10.62 9.79
CA ASP A 659 -39.36 11.24 11.08
C ASP A 659 -39.49 12.77 10.93
N ASP A 660 -40.70 13.22 10.58
CA ASP A 660 -41.13 14.59 10.84
C ASP A 660 -41.44 14.67 12.35
N HIS A 661 -40.48 15.14 13.11
CA HIS A 661 -40.76 15.73 14.41
C HIS A 661 -40.72 17.24 14.27
N GLU A 662 -41.94 17.84 14.45
CA GLU A 662 -42.14 19.25 14.71
C GLU A 662 -41.28 19.79 15.86
#